data_79b3cfd097fff990bd4819f308494506
#
_entry.id   79b3cfd097fff990bd4819f308494506
#
_cell.length_a   1.000
_cell.length_b   1.000
_cell.length_c   1.000
_cell.angle_alpha   90.00
_cell.angle_beta   90.00
_cell.angle_gamma   90.00
#
_symmetry.space_group_name_H-M   'P 1'
#
loop_
_entity.id
_entity.type
_entity.pdbx_description
1 polymer ?
#
loop_
_entity_poly.entity_id
_entity_poly.type
_entity_poly.pdbx_seq_one_letter_code
_entity_poly.pdbx_strand_id
1 'polypeptide(L)'
;MGSLKDYFKIDTTLGFARPDCIFKGEKYRITILSDVLLRLEYNENKIFNDYPTLFAINRKFTKMPTFTKKEDEKFLNITNDYFILEYNKEKPFAASKLIPDSNLRISIQGTDKIWYVNHPEVKNLKGATYSFDTKNFTLDRGLYSLDGVASFNDSCRPVFVSDGTVKKNPSDGMDIYLFVYKSNFEEALNSYYELTGKPSLIPRYALGVWWNKNEDYTSDDITSLINNFKKSDIPISTLLLGNKWNKTEGKLSPTFNYNDKKFPNFIETANNIHRNGIYFGLTVNPQNGITPLDPGYQNLKTKLNETKEIIPINVYNNTILEFLYTYLVEYLNQRGIDFINFDIKAEDKIAQFMLMHYTYMNFKKDASRRGLIMSRNPGIASHRYPIMYSGVTEVSWKTLKYLPFYNISSSNIGLTWWSHDIGGYENGTEDAELYTRYVQLGVYSPIFRFSSKEGRYYKREPWKWDVKTQGIVKDYTRVRHRLIPYIYSEAYKYSKHGINLIKPLYYDYKETIDEPLYKNEYHFGSELFVCPITEPKDKVMNRVLHRIYLPEGTWYDFKTGKKFPGGKRYVTFYKDEDYPVYAKSGSIIPLAIIDENNINSVLPPKKMEIQVFPGVSNNINLYEDDGISSLYKEGYYILTNIDYNYRKNNYTLILRPIEGKTGIVPDKRDYKIKFRNTKRPEYVKVNVGRFEVEFTTRCDESDFIIEIPNVPTNQQLTVNCGGEAIEIDAVRLINEDIDEIISDLQIETNLKEQVASILFSDLSIRKKRIEIRKMKRKGLNKLFIKMFIKLLEYISEIWYTYSGLSINLYFLIPT
;
A
#
# COMPACT_ATOMS: atom_id res chain seq x y z
N MET A 1 7.21 25.10 -34.21
CA MET A 1 6.75 24.42 -32.98
C MET A 1 7.86 23.49 -32.53
N GLY A 2 8.45 23.69 -31.35
CA GLY A 2 9.45 22.78 -30.82
C GLY A 2 8.82 21.42 -30.54
N SER A 3 9.50 20.32 -30.93
CA SER A 3 9.08 18.99 -30.50
C SER A 3 9.46 18.81 -29.03
N LEU A 4 8.61 18.16 -28.23
CA LEU A 4 8.94 17.77 -26.87
C LEU A 4 10.19 16.88 -26.87
N LYS A 5 10.98 16.94 -25.78
CA LYS A 5 12.21 16.11 -25.67
C LYS A 5 11.87 14.62 -25.73
N ASP A 6 12.81 13.80 -26.19
CA ASP A 6 12.61 12.39 -26.48
C ASP A 6 12.15 11.58 -25.26
N TYR A 7 12.57 11.95 -24.06
CA TYR A 7 12.16 11.24 -22.83
C TYR A 7 10.66 11.38 -22.50
N PHE A 8 9.93 12.28 -23.17
CA PHE A 8 8.46 12.37 -23.04
C PHE A 8 7.72 11.47 -24.06
N LYS A 9 8.40 10.97 -25.06
CA LYS A 9 7.76 10.17 -26.10
C LYS A 9 7.38 8.80 -25.56
N ILE A 10 6.22 8.32 -26.00
CA ILE A 10 5.77 6.94 -25.82
C ILE A 10 5.95 6.24 -27.15
N ASP A 11 6.36 4.98 -27.12
CA ASP A 11 6.40 4.15 -28.32
C ASP A 11 4.98 3.91 -28.84
N THR A 12 4.60 4.67 -29.86
CA THR A 12 3.25 4.59 -30.45
C THR A 12 3.01 3.28 -31.19
N THR A 13 4.06 2.50 -31.49
CA THR A 13 3.90 1.17 -32.11
C THR A 13 3.26 0.15 -31.18
N LEU A 14 3.31 0.40 -29.87
CA LEU A 14 2.62 -0.41 -28.86
C LEU A 14 1.09 -0.29 -28.95
N GLY A 15 0.57 0.72 -29.64
CA GLY A 15 -0.87 0.86 -29.89
C GLY A 15 -1.46 -0.17 -30.85
N PHE A 16 -0.62 -0.84 -31.65
CA PHE A 16 -1.06 -1.86 -32.60
C PHE A 16 -1.13 -3.24 -31.95
N ALA A 17 -2.29 -3.87 -32.01
CA ALA A 17 -2.44 -5.26 -31.61
C ALA A 17 -1.87 -6.22 -32.66
N ARG A 18 -1.72 -7.48 -32.32
CA ARG A 18 -1.29 -8.54 -33.24
C ARG A 18 -2.33 -8.73 -34.33
N PRO A 19 -1.94 -8.74 -35.64
CA PRO A 19 -2.89 -8.86 -36.75
C PRO A 19 -3.77 -10.12 -36.67
N ASP A 20 -3.19 -11.25 -36.24
CA ASP A 20 -3.90 -12.53 -36.13
C ASP A 20 -4.99 -12.56 -35.04
N CYS A 21 -5.01 -11.56 -34.18
CA CYS A 21 -5.99 -11.42 -33.11
C CYS A 21 -7.07 -10.38 -33.41
N ILE A 22 -7.05 -9.78 -34.62
CA ILE A 22 -7.98 -8.70 -35.01
C ILE A 22 -9.02 -9.23 -35.99
N PHE A 23 -10.29 -9.10 -35.63
CA PHE A 23 -11.44 -9.42 -36.46
C PHE A 23 -12.18 -8.12 -36.78
N LYS A 24 -12.22 -7.72 -38.06
CA LYS A 24 -12.77 -6.43 -38.46
C LYS A 24 -13.66 -6.51 -39.72
N GLY A 25 -14.67 -5.70 -39.75
CA GLY A 25 -15.42 -5.33 -40.94
C GLY A 25 -15.28 -3.84 -41.22
N GLU A 26 -16.28 -3.24 -41.86
CA GLU A 26 -16.27 -1.81 -42.14
C GLU A 26 -16.52 -0.96 -40.88
N LYS A 27 -17.50 -1.34 -40.04
CA LYS A 27 -17.95 -0.55 -38.88
C LYS A 27 -17.53 -1.13 -37.53
N TYR A 28 -16.96 -2.33 -37.46
CA TYR A 28 -16.55 -2.98 -36.25
C TYR A 28 -15.11 -3.47 -36.28
N ARG A 29 -14.52 -3.54 -35.09
CA ARG A 29 -13.25 -4.21 -34.86
C ARG A 29 -13.29 -4.89 -33.50
N ILE A 30 -13.09 -6.20 -33.46
CA ILE A 30 -13.00 -7.00 -32.24
C ILE A 30 -11.59 -7.55 -32.19
N THR A 31 -10.89 -7.30 -31.07
CA THR A 31 -9.51 -7.74 -30.89
C THR A 31 -9.39 -8.58 -29.62
N ILE A 32 -8.81 -9.78 -29.74
CA ILE A 32 -8.50 -10.64 -28.60
C ILE A 32 -7.07 -10.32 -28.17
N LEU A 33 -6.90 -9.62 -27.05
CA LEU A 33 -5.59 -9.17 -26.56
C LEU A 33 -4.91 -10.22 -25.67
N SER A 34 -5.68 -10.92 -24.83
CA SER A 34 -5.21 -12.08 -24.05
C SER A 34 -6.34 -13.09 -23.90
N ASP A 35 -6.07 -14.22 -23.23
CA ASP A 35 -7.11 -15.23 -22.97
C ASP A 35 -8.32 -14.65 -22.19
N VAL A 36 -8.13 -13.57 -21.44
CA VAL A 36 -9.14 -12.92 -20.59
C VAL A 36 -9.51 -11.50 -21.01
N LEU A 37 -8.90 -10.92 -22.06
CA LEU A 37 -9.09 -9.53 -22.42
C LEU A 37 -9.44 -9.34 -23.88
N LEU A 38 -10.58 -8.68 -24.12
CA LEU A 38 -11.06 -8.29 -25.44
C LEU A 38 -11.12 -6.77 -25.56
N ARG A 39 -10.87 -6.24 -26.76
CA ARG A 39 -11.20 -4.88 -27.18
C ARG A 39 -12.36 -4.91 -28.18
N LEU A 40 -13.37 -4.13 -27.92
CA LEU A 40 -14.61 -4.04 -28.68
C LEU A 40 -14.77 -2.64 -29.23
N GLU A 41 -14.68 -2.45 -30.54
CA GLU A 41 -14.80 -1.17 -31.20
C GLU A 41 -15.94 -1.19 -32.23
N TYR A 42 -16.77 -0.14 -32.22
CA TYR A 42 -17.79 0.08 -33.20
C TYR A 42 -17.85 1.56 -33.59
N ASN A 43 -17.79 1.88 -34.88
CA ASN A 43 -17.84 3.25 -35.39
C ASN A 43 -18.59 3.33 -36.72
N GLU A 44 -19.68 4.07 -36.78
CA GLU A 44 -20.48 4.34 -38.00
C GLU A 44 -19.64 5.03 -39.09
N ASN A 45 -18.65 5.87 -38.68
CA ASN A 45 -17.75 6.59 -39.58
C ASN A 45 -16.55 5.75 -40.04
N LYS A 46 -16.46 4.46 -39.64
CA LYS A 46 -15.41 3.51 -40.01
C LYS A 46 -13.99 3.93 -39.58
N ILE A 47 -13.87 4.78 -38.55
CA ILE A 47 -12.60 5.27 -38.03
C ILE A 47 -12.27 4.54 -36.72
N PHE A 48 -11.12 3.86 -36.71
CA PHE A 48 -10.60 3.15 -35.52
C PHE A 48 -9.31 3.80 -35.04
N ASN A 49 -9.05 3.66 -33.72
CA ASN A 49 -7.86 4.24 -33.11
C ASN A 49 -6.79 3.18 -32.84
N ASP A 50 -5.58 3.41 -33.40
CA ASP A 50 -4.39 2.58 -33.11
C ASP A 50 -3.31 3.34 -32.32
N TYR A 51 -3.55 4.60 -31.94
CA TYR A 51 -2.66 5.30 -31.02
C TYR A 51 -2.86 4.83 -29.59
N PRO A 52 -1.79 4.75 -28.75
CA PRO A 52 -1.94 4.58 -27.31
C PRO A 52 -2.82 5.66 -26.71
N THR A 53 -3.75 5.28 -25.86
CA THR A 53 -4.58 6.23 -25.10
C THR A 53 -3.98 6.51 -23.71
N LEU A 54 -4.52 7.47 -22.99
CA LEU A 54 -4.14 7.70 -21.58
C LEU A 54 -4.42 6.47 -20.70
N PHE A 55 -5.32 5.59 -21.10
CA PHE A 55 -5.63 4.32 -20.44
C PHE A 55 -4.83 3.16 -21.02
N ALA A 56 -5.06 2.83 -22.26
CA ALA A 56 -4.47 1.69 -22.95
C ALA A 56 -3.22 2.09 -23.73
N ILE A 57 -2.05 1.94 -23.13
CA ILE A 57 -0.78 2.33 -23.75
C ILE A 57 -0.13 1.20 -24.57
N ASN A 58 -0.49 -0.05 -24.33
CA ASN A 58 0.08 -1.21 -24.99
C ASN A 58 -1.01 -2.21 -25.40
N ARG A 59 -1.13 -2.47 -26.70
CA ARG A 59 -1.99 -3.51 -27.24
C ARG A 59 -1.19 -4.62 -27.91
N LYS A 60 0.14 -4.48 -27.93
CA LYS A 60 1.08 -5.46 -28.50
C LYS A 60 1.47 -6.48 -27.43
N PHE A 61 0.52 -7.35 -27.09
CA PHE A 61 0.74 -8.40 -26.09
C PHE A 61 1.75 -9.43 -26.58
N THR A 62 2.61 -9.89 -25.67
CA THR A 62 3.69 -10.83 -26.03
C THR A 62 3.17 -12.25 -26.19
N LYS A 63 2.26 -12.68 -25.31
CA LYS A 63 1.65 -14.01 -25.35
C LYS A 63 0.51 -14.03 -26.37
N MET A 64 0.50 -15.03 -27.26
CA MET A 64 -0.61 -15.26 -28.16
C MET A 64 -1.80 -15.83 -27.38
N PRO A 65 -3.00 -15.23 -27.46
CA PRO A 65 -4.18 -15.79 -26.84
C PRO A 65 -4.64 -17.08 -27.54
N THR A 66 -5.27 -17.97 -26.78
CA THR A 66 -5.81 -19.24 -27.29
C THR A 66 -7.30 -19.08 -27.55
N PHE A 67 -7.74 -19.29 -28.80
CA PHE A 67 -9.17 -19.23 -29.13
C PHE A 67 -9.46 -20.03 -30.41
N THR A 68 -10.73 -20.36 -30.61
CA THR A 68 -11.28 -20.90 -31.86
C THR A 68 -12.21 -19.88 -32.50
N LYS A 69 -12.18 -19.79 -33.81
CA LYS A 69 -13.04 -18.88 -34.57
C LYS A 69 -13.95 -19.67 -35.53
N LYS A 70 -15.23 -19.30 -35.56
CA LYS A 70 -16.19 -19.67 -36.59
C LYS A 70 -16.80 -18.40 -37.19
N GLU A 71 -16.75 -18.24 -38.49
CA GLU A 71 -17.19 -17.02 -39.15
C GLU A 71 -17.88 -17.35 -40.46
N ASP A 72 -19.00 -16.71 -40.72
CA ASP A 72 -19.70 -16.71 -42.02
C ASP A 72 -19.97 -15.26 -42.48
N GLU A 73 -20.82 -15.07 -43.50
CA GLU A 73 -21.15 -13.73 -44.00
C GLU A 73 -21.85 -12.81 -42.95
N LYS A 74 -22.64 -13.41 -42.04
CA LYS A 74 -23.46 -12.68 -41.08
C LYS A 74 -22.94 -12.70 -39.66
N PHE A 75 -22.29 -13.79 -39.26
CA PHE A 75 -21.93 -14.03 -37.87
C PHE A 75 -20.45 -14.24 -37.67
N LEU A 76 -19.95 -13.73 -36.53
CA LEU A 76 -18.63 -13.99 -35.99
C LEU A 76 -18.78 -14.63 -34.61
N ASN A 77 -18.23 -15.82 -34.42
CA ASN A 77 -18.18 -16.53 -33.16
C ASN A 77 -16.75 -16.80 -32.78
N ILE A 78 -16.36 -16.38 -31.57
CA ILE A 78 -15.02 -16.61 -30.98
C ILE A 78 -15.22 -17.28 -29.63
N THR A 79 -14.52 -18.39 -29.40
CA THR A 79 -14.61 -19.16 -28.16
C THR A 79 -13.24 -19.48 -27.62
N ASN A 80 -13.09 -19.33 -26.31
CA ASN A 80 -11.95 -19.81 -25.54
C ASN A 80 -12.39 -20.35 -24.17
N ASP A 81 -11.47 -20.65 -23.26
CA ASP A 81 -11.77 -21.21 -21.94
C ASP A 81 -12.56 -20.26 -21.02
N TYR A 82 -12.60 -18.97 -21.31
CA TYR A 82 -13.22 -17.93 -20.48
C TYR A 82 -14.55 -17.43 -21.02
N PHE A 83 -14.70 -17.32 -22.34
CA PHE A 83 -15.89 -16.72 -22.96
C PHE A 83 -16.29 -17.36 -24.30
N ILE A 84 -17.55 -17.13 -24.66
CA ILE A 84 -18.10 -17.34 -26.00
C ILE A 84 -18.64 -16.00 -26.47
N LEU A 85 -18.04 -15.43 -27.53
CA LEU A 85 -18.46 -14.21 -28.18
C LEU A 85 -19.29 -14.57 -29.41
N GLU A 86 -20.50 -14.02 -29.53
CA GLU A 86 -21.40 -14.13 -30.68
C GLU A 86 -21.73 -12.72 -31.17
N TYR A 87 -21.44 -12.43 -32.43
CA TYR A 87 -21.68 -11.12 -33.02
C TYR A 87 -22.32 -11.20 -34.40
N ASN A 88 -23.39 -10.39 -34.57
CA ASN A 88 -24.04 -10.15 -35.86
C ASN A 88 -23.30 -9.02 -36.58
N LYS A 89 -22.49 -9.35 -37.56
CA LYS A 89 -21.54 -8.45 -38.23
C LYS A 89 -22.19 -7.18 -38.78
N GLU A 90 -21.45 -6.07 -38.74
CA GLU A 90 -21.83 -4.74 -39.20
C GLU A 90 -23.04 -4.12 -38.48
N LYS A 91 -23.56 -4.74 -37.42
CA LYS A 91 -24.61 -4.17 -36.60
C LYS A 91 -24.03 -3.42 -35.40
N PRO A 92 -24.67 -2.33 -34.95
CA PRO A 92 -24.28 -1.67 -33.72
C PRO A 92 -24.26 -2.66 -32.55
N PHE A 93 -23.33 -2.46 -31.60
CA PHE A 93 -23.31 -3.24 -30.37
C PHE A 93 -24.54 -2.89 -29.55
N ALA A 94 -25.62 -3.67 -29.69
CA ALA A 94 -26.87 -3.39 -29.00
C ALA A 94 -26.84 -3.90 -27.55
N ALA A 95 -27.38 -3.11 -26.64
CA ALA A 95 -27.52 -3.40 -25.23
C ALA A 95 -28.82 -4.18 -24.94
N SER A 96 -28.78 -5.51 -24.96
CA SER A 96 -29.93 -6.34 -24.60
C SER A 96 -29.49 -7.64 -23.89
N LYS A 97 -30.29 -8.04 -22.90
CA LYS A 97 -30.23 -9.37 -22.29
C LYS A 97 -30.85 -10.44 -23.15
N LEU A 98 -31.82 -10.07 -23.97
CA LEU A 98 -32.65 -11.01 -24.71
C LEU A 98 -32.12 -11.19 -26.12
N ILE A 99 -31.97 -12.43 -26.54
CA ILE A 99 -31.84 -12.82 -27.94
C ILE A 99 -33.28 -12.85 -28.51
N PRO A 100 -33.54 -12.23 -29.64
CA PRO A 100 -32.66 -11.81 -30.74
C PRO A 100 -32.25 -10.32 -30.73
N ASP A 101 -32.56 -9.54 -29.72
CA ASP A 101 -32.35 -8.09 -29.74
C ASP A 101 -30.89 -7.66 -29.50
N SER A 102 -30.01 -8.58 -29.12
CA SER A 102 -28.60 -8.33 -28.92
C SER A 102 -27.79 -8.70 -30.16
N ASN A 103 -27.12 -7.70 -30.75
CA ASN A 103 -26.21 -7.93 -31.86
C ASN A 103 -24.82 -8.41 -31.41
N LEU A 104 -24.41 -8.09 -30.19
CA LEU A 104 -23.18 -8.58 -29.56
C LEU A 104 -23.52 -9.19 -28.21
N ARG A 105 -23.13 -10.43 -27.99
CA ARG A 105 -23.32 -11.16 -26.76
C ARG A 105 -22.05 -11.90 -26.38
N ILE A 106 -21.68 -11.82 -25.11
CA ILE A 106 -20.52 -12.53 -24.57
C ILE A 106 -20.96 -13.36 -23.38
N SER A 107 -21.01 -14.67 -23.56
CA SER A 107 -21.32 -15.64 -22.51
C SER A 107 -20.05 -15.99 -21.75
N ILE A 108 -20.13 -16.04 -20.40
CA ILE A 108 -19.01 -16.43 -19.55
C ILE A 108 -19.01 -17.97 -19.51
N GLN A 109 -17.95 -18.54 -20.06
CA GLN A 109 -17.84 -20.00 -20.31
C GLN A 109 -18.01 -20.81 -19.00
N GLY A 110 -18.89 -21.81 -19.02
CA GLY A 110 -19.19 -22.66 -17.86
C GLY A 110 -20.11 -22.04 -16.82
N THR A 111 -20.77 -20.94 -17.17
CA THR A 111 -21.77 -20.27 -16.32
C THR A 111 -23.03 -19.92 -17.12
N ASP A 112 -24.08 -19.49 -16.44
CA ASP A 112 -25.29 -18.91 -17.03
C ASP A 112 -25.20 -17.38 -17.26
N LYS A 113 -24.05 -16.78 -16.97
CA LYS A 113 -23.85 -15.34 -17.03
C LYS A 113 -23.52 -14.86 -18.43
N ILE A 114 -24.08 -13.71 -18.77
CA ILE A 114 -23.89 -13.05 -20.07
C ILE A 114 -23.52 -11.60 -19.85
N TRP A 115 -22.48 -11.14 -20.55
CA TRP A 115 -22.18 -9.73 -20.66
C TRP A 115 -22.66 -9.17 -22.02
N TYR A 116 -23.14 -7.95 -22.01
CA TYR A 116 -23.57 -7.15 -23.16
C TYR A 116 -23.22 -5.68 -22.93
N VAL A 117 -23.19 -4.87 -23.97
CA VAL A 117 -22.86 -3.44 -23.88
C VAL A 117 -23.82 -2.73 -22.90
N ASN A 118 -23.27 -1.90 -22.01
CA ASN A 118 -23.96 -1.27 -20.88
C ASN A 118 -24.45 -2.24 -19.79
N HIS A 119 -23.90 -3.44 -19.72
CA HIS A 119 -24.15 -4.34 -18.59
C HIS A 119 -23.87 -3.61 -17.26
N PRO A 120 -24.77 -3.65 -16.28
CA PRO A 120 -24.64 -2.88 -15.04
C PRO A 120 -23.51 -3.36 -14.13
N GLU A 121 -23.01 -4.60 -14.31
CA GLU A 121 -21.92 -5.20 -13.51
C GLU A 121 -22.14 -4.99 -12.00
N VAL A 122 -23.34 -5.32 -11.51
CA VAL A 122 -23.78 -5.04 -10.13
C VAL A 122 -22.89 -5.68 -9.05
N LYS A 123 -22.19 -6.75 -9.38
CA LYS A 123 -21.26 -7.42 -8.46
C LYS A 123 -19.79 -6.96 -8.61
N ASN A 124 -19.56 -5.88 -9.33
CA ASN A 124 -18.26 -5.23 -9.38
C ASN A 124 -18.00 -4.52 -8.04
N LEU A 125 -16.90 -4.86 -7.35
CA LEU A 125 -16.58 -4.33 -6.03
C LEU A 125 -16.02 -2.92 -6.06
N LYS A 126 -15.86 -2.37 -7.27
CA LYS A 126 -15.36 -1.02 -7.51
C LYS A 126 -13.95 -0.81 -6.95
N GLY A 127 -13.39 0.38 -7.14
CA GLY A 127 -12.06 0.75 -6.67
C GLY A 127 -11.93 2.24 -6.39
N ALA A 128 -11.16 2.60 -5.37
CA ALA A 128 -10.83 3.98 -5.09
C ALA A 128 -9.74 4.45 -6.05
N THR A 129 -10.06 5.44 -6.88
CA THR A 129 -9.16 6.02 -7.89
C THR A 129 -9.04 7.54 -7.77
N TYR A 130 -9.91 8.17 -6.96
CA TYR A 130 -9.95 9.60 -6.73
C TYR A 130 -9.89 9.92 -5.24
N SER A 131 -9.43 11.15 -4.93
CA SER A 131 -9.41 11.66 -3.56
C SER A 131 -10.82 11.74 -2.97
N PHE A 132 -10.98 11.38 -1.70
CA PHE A 132 -12.29 11.30 -1.04
C PHE A 132 -12.73 12.59 -0.33
N ASP A 133 -11.96 13.65 -0.42
CA ASP A 133 -12.33 14.99 0.04
C ASP A 133 -13.29 15.72 -0.91
N THR A 134 -13.65 15.10 -2.02
CA THR A 134 -14.65 15.62 -2.95
C THR A 134 -16.07 15.41 -2.42
N LYS A 135 -16.95 16.41 -2.56
CA LYS A 135 -18.34 16.36 -2.06
C LYS A 135 -19.16 15.15 -2.55
N ASN A 136 -18.79 14.60 -3.71
CA ASN A 136 -19.48 13.48 -4.37
C ASN A 136 -18.53 12.31 -4.58
N PHE A 137 -17.79 11.91 -3.53
CA PHE A 137 -16.89 10.76 -3.63
C PHE A 137 -17.68 9.50 -3.95
N THR A 138 -17.36 8.89 -5.08
CA THR A 138 -17.86 7.58 -5.50
C THR A 138 -16.69 6.71 -5.90
N LEU A 139 -16.76 5.43 -5.60
CA LEU A 139 -15.80 4.47 -6.14
C LEU A 139 -16.05 4.28 -7.63
N ASP A 140 -14.97 4.25 -8.40
CA ASP A 140 -15.03 3.91 -9.82
C ASP A 140 -15.24 2.40 -10.02
N ARG A 141 -15.58 2.01 -11.25
CA ARG A 141 -15.60 0.60 -11.64
C ARG A 141 -14.19 0.01 -11.44
N GLY A 142 -14.10 -1.05 -10.66
CA GLY A 142 -12.88 -1.81 -10.42
C GLY A 142 -12.68 -2.92 -11.45
N LEU A 143 -11.51 -3.55 -11.42
CA LEU A 143 -11.26 -4.76 -12.19
C LEU A 143 -11.87 -5.98 -11.47
N TYR A 144 -11.89 -6.00 -10.13
CA TYR A 144 -12.41 -7.11 -9.36
C TYR A 144 -13.94 -7.13 -9.31
N SER A 145 -14.51 -8.26 -9.73
CA SER A 145 -15.96 -8.52 -9.72
C SER A 145 -16.24 -9.96 -9.31
N LEU A 146 -17.28 -10.18 -8.51
CA LEU A 146 -17.72 -11.54 -8.13
C LEU A 146 -18.33 -12.34 -9.30
N ASP A 147 -18.69 -11.65 -10.39
CA ASP A 147 -19.11 -12.29 -11.62
C ASP A 147 -17.96 -12.68 -12.54
N GLY A 148 -16.73 -12.31 -12.19
CA GLY A 148 -15.53 -12.59 -12.98
C GLY A 148 -15.49 -11.83 -14.30
N VAL A 149 -16.13 -10.65 -14.35
CA VAL A 149 -16.17 -9.80 -15.54
C VAL A 149 -16.11 -8.33 -15.15
N ALA A 150 -15.33 -7.55 -15.90
CA ALA A 150 -15.25 -6.09 -15.75
C ALA A 150 -14.99 -5.41 -17.09
N SER A 151 -15.58 -4.25 -17.32
CA SER A 151 -15.40 -3.49 -18.55
C SER A 151 -14.94 -2.06 -18.29
N PHE A 152 -14.08 -1.54 -19.17
CA PHE A 152 -13.60 -0.17 -19.15
C PHE A 152 -13.88 0.52 -20.47
N ASN A 153 -14.55 1.67 -20.41
CA ASN A 153 -14.83 2.49 -21.57
C ASN A 153 -13.68 3.45 -21.84
N ASP A 154 -13.06 3.30 -23.02
CA ASP A 154 -11.94 4.11 -23.52
C ASP A 154 -12.35 5.02 -24.69
N SER A 155 -13.63 5.06 -25.01
CA SER A 155 -14.17 5.85 -26.12
C SER A 155 -13.81 7.32 -25.99
N CYS A 156 -13.34 7.91 -27.09
CA CYS A 156 -12.96 9.33 -27.18
C CYS A 156 -11.82 9.76 -26.23
N ARG A 157 -11.17 8.85 -25.51
CA ARG A 157 -10.06 9.19 -24.63
C ARG A 157 -8.87 9.74 -25.42
N PRO A 158 -8.21 10.82 -24.97
CA PRO A 158 -7.06 11.39 -25.65
C PRO A 158 -5.95 10.40 -25.90
N VAL A 159 -5.20 10.60 -26.99
CA VAL A 159 -4.16 9.69 -27.47
C VAL A 159 -2.78 10.33 -27.40
N PHE A 160 -1.76 9.51 -27.16
CA PHE A 160 -0.37 9.90 -27.32
C PHE A 160 0.04 9.78 -28.79
N VAL A 161 0.73 10.78 -29.30
CA VAL A 161 1.29 10.78 -30.66
C VAL A 161 2.82 10.77 -30.61
N SER A 162 3.46 10.48 -31.75
CA SER A 162 4.90 10.23 -31.83
C SER A 162 5.80 11.39 -31.39
N ASP A 163 5.29 12.61 -31.38
CA ASP A 163 6.03 13.78 -30.90
C ASP A 163 6.00 13.94 -29.36
N GLY A 164 5.40 13.01 -28.64
CA GLY A 164 5.25 13.01 -27.19
C GLY A 164 4.09 13.83 -26.66
N THR A 165 3.28 14.44 -27.54
CA THR A 165 2.11 15.22 -27.12
C THR A 165 0.85 14.36 -27.04
N VAL A 166 -0.16 14.88 -26.38
CA VAL A 166 -1.48 14.27 -26.30
C VAL A 166 -2.45 15.04 -27.20
N LYS A 167 -3.23 14.29 -27.99
CA LYS A 167 -4.21 14.86 -28.92
C LYS A 167 -5.57 14.23 -28.73
N LYS A 168 -6.59 14.87 -29.33
CA LYS A 168 -7.93 14.30 -29.38
C LYS A 168 -7.90 12.95 -30.11
N ASN A 169 -8.69 11.99 -29.63
CA ASN A 169 -8.85 10.69 -30.28
C ASN A 169 -9.40 10.88 -31.71
N PRO A 170 -8.81 10.25 -32.72
CA PRO A 170 -9.32 10.31 -34.09
C PRO A 170 -10.66 9.60 -34.25
N SER A 171 -10.98 8.62 -33.40
CA SER A 171 -12.25 7.90 -33.40
C SER A 171 -13.23 8.56 -32.43
N ASP A 172 -14.45 8.73 -32.89
CA ASP A 172 -15.61 9.16 -32.10
C ASP A 172 -16.54 7.99 -31.75
N GLY A 173 -16.17 6.78 -32.14
CA GLY A 173 -16.93 5.56 -31.91
C GLY A 173 -16.72 4.96 -30.51
N MET A 174 -17.39 3.83 -30.31
CA MET A 174 -17.27 3.03 -29.11
C MET A 174 -15.91 2.30 -29.07
N ASP A 175 -15.26 2.28 -27.91
CA ASP A 175 -14.04 1.54 -27.62
C ASP A 175 -14.09 1.03 -26.18
N ILE A 176 -14.28 -0.27 -26.00
CA ILE A 176 -14.46 -0.92 -24.71
C ILE A 176 -13.42 -2.02 -24.54
N TYR A 177 -12.73 -2.04 -23.40
CA TYR A 177 -11.92 -3.15 -22.93
C TYR A 177 -12.74 -4.00 -21.98
N LEU A 178 -12.96 -5.25 -22.33
CA LEU A 178 -13.72 -6.21 -21.55
C LEU A 178 -12.81 -7.32 -21.04
N PHE A 179 -12.77 -7.46 -19.71
CA PHE A 179 -12.08 -8.55 -19.02
C PHE A 179 -13.10 -9.61 -18.64
N VAL A 180 -12.86 -10.86 -19.06
CA VAL A 180 -13.66 -12.04 -18.71
C VAL A 180 -12.72 -13.08 -18.13
N TYR A 181 -12.67 -13.20 -16.81
CA TYR A 181 -11.63 -13.97 -16.09
C TYR A 181 -12.22 -15.03 -15.13
N LYS A 182 -13.56 -15.11 -14.99
CA LYS A 182 -14.23 -16.03 -14.05
C LYS A 182 -13.74 -15.81 -12.60
N SER A 183 -12.91 -16.72 -12.08
CA SER A 183 -12.27 -16.62 -10.77
C SER A 183 -10.77 -16.32 -10.85
N ASN A 184 -10.19 -16.26 -12.04
CA ASN A 184 -8.75 -16.02 -12.25
C ASN A 184 -8.44 -14.52 -12.30
N PHE A 185 -8.57 -13.85 -11.15
CA PHE A 185 -8.32 -12.41 -11.04
C PHE A 185 -6.86 -12.03 -11.31
N GLU A 186 -5.92 -12.90 -11.00
CA GLU A 186 -4.50 -12.68 -11.25
C GLU A 186 -4.20 -12.50 -12.74
N GLU A 187 -4.78 -13.34 -13.61
CA GLU A 187 -4.63 -13.21 -15.06
C GLU A 187 -5.29 -11.92 -15.60
N ALA A 188 -6.42 -11.52 -15.01
CA ALA A 188 -7.05 -10.25 -15.34
C ALA A 188 -6.15 -9.06 -14.95
N LEU A 189 -5.54 -9.10 -13.77
CA LEU A 189 -4.65 -8.06 -13.29
C LEU A 189 -3.37 -7.98 -14.13
N ASN A 190 -2.78 -9.11 -14.50
CA ASN A 190 -1.63 -9.17 -15.40
C ASN A 190 -1.97 -8.57 -16.77
N SER A 191 -3.11 -8.95 -17.36
CA SER A 191 -3.58 -8.38 -18.62
C SER A 191 -3.88 -6.88 -18.50
N TYR A 192 -4.41 -6.43 -17.36
CA TYR A 192 -4.63 -5.01 -17.10
C TYR A 192 -3.32 -4.23 -17.08
N TYR A 193 -2.28 -4.73 -16.41
CA TYR A 193 -0.98 -4.06 -16.38
C TYR A 193 -0.24 -4.15 -17.73
N GLU A 194 -0.43 -5.20 -18.50
CA GLU A 194 0.13 -5.27 -19.85
C GLU A 194 -0.52 -4.23 -20.77
N LEU A 195 -1.84 -4.06 -20.68
CA LEU A 195 -2.60 -3.05 -21.42
C LEU A 195 -2.27 -1.62 -21.00
N THR A 196 -2.30 -1.37 -19.71
CA THR A 196 -2.23 -0.01 -19.16
C THR A 196 -0.82 0.43 -18.80
N GLY A 197 0.16 -0.45 -18.92
CA GLY A 197 1.55 -0.28 -18.51
C GLY A 197 1.84 -0.85 -17.12
N LYS A 198 3.01 -1.46 -16.98
CA LYS A 198 3.42 -2.10 -15.72
C LYS A 198 3.60 -1.08 -14.59
N PRO A 199 3.33 -1.47 -13.34
CA PRO A 199 3.65 -0.66 -12.19
C PRO A 199 5.14 -0.33 -12.13
N SER A 200 5.47 0.87 -11.68
CA SER A 200 6.86 1.28 -11.50
C SER A 200 7.37 0.91 -10.11
N LEU A 201 8.64 0.50 -10.00
CA LEU A 201 9.27 0.33 -8.70
C LEU A 201 9.52 1.70 -8.08
N ILE A 202 8.92 1.91 -6.91
CA ILE A 202 9.03 3.15 -6.15
C ILE A 202 10.47 3.33 -5.59
N PRO A 203 11.00 4.56 -5.47
CA PRO A 203 12.25 4.79 -4.75
C PRO A 203 12.13 4.31 -3.29
N ARG A 204 13.18 3.66 -2.77
CA ARG A 204 13.15 3.06 -1.43
C ARG A 204 12.88 4.07 -0.33
N TYR A 205 13.37 5.31 -0.46
CA TYR A 205 13.13 6.37 0.53
C TYR A 205 11.65 6.71 0.72
N ALA A 206 10.83 6.50 -0.31
CA ALA A 206 9.40 6.73 -0.22
C ALA A 206 8.67 5.77 0.75
N LEU A 207 9.30 4.66 1.13
CA LEU A 207 8.74 3.65 2.02
C LEU A 207 8.95 3.93 3.51
N GLY A 208 9.84 4.87 3.87
CA GLY A 208 10.03 5.31 5.25
C GLY A 208 8.93 6.28 5.71
N VAL A 209 9.21 7.01 6.78
CA VAL A 209 8.29 7.99 7.36
C VAL A 209 8.50 9.35 6.70
N TRP A 210 7.39 9.99 6.29
CA TRP A 210 7.39 11.32 5.69
C TRP A 210 6.89 12.37 6.67
N TRP A 211 7.47 13.57 6.56
CA TRP A 211 6.96 14.77 7.21
C TRP A 211 6.39 15.76 6.19
N ASN A 212 5.14 16.19 6.40
CA ASN A 212 4.44 17.13 5.50
C ASN A 212 3.43 18.01 6.25
N LYS A 213 3.81 18.62 7.35
CA LYS A 213 2.95 19.63 7.97
C LYS A 213 3.05 20.94 7.18
N ASN A 214 1.92 21.57 6.84
CA ASN A 214 1.87 22.77 6.00
C ASN A 214 2.14 24.05 6.82
N GLU A 215 3.29 24.13 7.50
CA GLU A 215 3.74 25.31 8.25
C GLU A 215 4.52 26.28 7.37
N ASP A 216 4.74 27.48 7.87
CA ASP A 216 5.54 28.51 7.24
C ASP A 216 7.03 28.38 7.65
N TYR A 217 7.70 27.41 7.06
CA TYR A 217 9.08 27.07 7.37
C TYR A 217 10.09 28.06 6.79
N THR A 218 11.15 28.33 7.58
CA THR A 218 12.43 28.87 7.14
C THR A 218 13.50 27.78 7.10
N SER A 219 14.69 28.08 6.59
CA SER A 219 15.85 27.16 6.63
C SER A 219 16.20 26.73 8.06
N ASP A 220 16.11 27.66 9.03
CA ASP A 220 16.42 27.40 10.44
C ASP A 220 15.33 26.53 11.09
N ASP A 221 14.06 26.76 10.75
CA ASP A 221 12.95 25.92 11.21
C ASP A 221 13.09 24.47 10.74
N ILE A 222 13.50 24.26 9.49
CA ILE A 222 13.76 22.92 8.94
C ILE A 222 14.91 22.25 9.69
N THR A 223 16.00 22.99 9.94
CA THR A 223 17.13 22.46 10.72
C THR A 223 16.70 22.08 12.14
N SER A 224 15.92 22.93 12.79
CA SER A 224 15.36 22.66 14.12
C SER A 224 14.43 21.46 14.13
N LEU A 225 13.58 21.32 13.12
CA LEU A 225 12.68 20.19 12.94
C LEU A 225 13.44 18.86 12.82
N ILE A 226 14.46 18.80 11.96
CA ILE A 226 15.32 17.61 11.79
C ILE A 226 15.99 17.24 13.11
N ASN A 227 16.53 18.23 13.82
CA ASN A 227 17.16 18.02 15.13
C ASN A 227 16.18 17.48 16.18
N ASN A 228 14.92 17.94 16.16
CA ASN A 228 13.88 17.46 17.09
C ASN A 228 13.51 16.00 16.80
N PHE A 229 13.38 15.60 15.53
CA PHE A 229 13.19 14.21 15.17
C PHE A 229 14.34 13.33 15.65
N LYS A 230 15.59 13.78 15.43
CA LYS A 230 16.78 13.08 15.88
C LYS A 230 16.83 12.94 17.41
N LYS A 231 16.54 14.02 18.17
CA LYS A 231 16.49 14.00 19.64
C LYS A 231 15.41 13.08 20.18
N SER A 232 14.29 12.96 19.46
CA SER A 232 13.18 12.10 19.83
C SER A 232 13.41 10.64 19.40
N ASP A 233 14.53 10.35 18.73
CA ASP A 233 14.86 9.04 18.17
C ASP A 233 13.76 8.50 17.22
N ILE A 234 13.19 9.40 16.42
CA ILE A 234 12.13 9.14 15.45
C ILE A 234 12.69 9.32 14.04
N PRO A 235 12.80 8.26 13.24
CA PRO A 235 13.32 8.35 11.89
C PRO A 235 12.33 9.00 10.93
N ILE A 236 12.85 9.81 9.99
CA ILE A 236 12.12 10.30 8.81
C ILE A 236 12.99 10.12 7.56
N SER A 237 12.40 9.70 6.47
CA SER A 237 13.12 9.52 5.19
C SER A 237 12.82 10.60 4.17
N THR A 238 11.73 11.34 4.36
CA THR A 238 11.25 12.31 3.37
C THR A 238 10.65 13.54 4.03
N LEU A 239 11.05 14.71 3.56
CA LEU A 239 10.45 16.00 3.90
C LEU A 239 9.74 16.55 2.66
N LEU A 240 8.44 16.80 2.77
CA LEU A 240 7.64 17.47 1.74
C LEU A 240 7.15 18.82 2.27
N LEU A 241 7.63 19.91 1.70
CA LEU A 241 7.10 21.23 2.04
C LEU A 241 5.74 21.48 1.38
N GLY A 242 4.83 22.04 2.15
CA GLY A 242 3.54 22.54 1.67
C GLY A 242 3.68 23.79 0.79
N ASN A 243 2.58 24.50 0.57
CA ASN A 243 2.51 25.60 -0.42
C ASN A 243 3.19 26.91 0.01
N LYS A 244 3.84 27.00 1.18
CA LYS A 244 4.34 28.28 1.74
C LYS A 244 5.83 28.54 1.49
N TRP A 245 6.51 27.69 0.75
CA TRP A 245 7.90 27.89 0.37
C TRP A 245 8.10 28.95 -0.72
N ASN A 246 7.04 29.27 -1.46
CA ASN A 246 7.08 30.18 -2.60
C ASN A 246 7.24 31.65 -2.20
N LYS A 247 7.82 32.44 -3.11
CA LYS A 247 7.84 33.88 -3.07
C LYS A 247 6.43 34.42 -3.28
N THR A 248 6.08 35.49 -2.61
CA THR A 248 4.79 36.18 -2.75
C THR A 248 4.98 37.69 -2.79
N GLU A 249 4.29 38.35 -3.71
CA GLU A 249 4.21 39.84 -3.78
C GLU A 249 2.78 40.28 -4.03
N GLY A 250 2.20 40.96 -3.07
CA GLY A 250 0.78 41.37 -3.15
C GLY A 250 -0.12 40.16 -3.31
N LYS A 251 -0.83 40.09 -4.44
CA LYS A 251 -1.70 38.94 -4.81
C LYS A 251 -1.01 37.89 -5.67
N LEU A 252 0.24 38.12 -6.06
CA LEU A 252 1.00 37.18 -6.90
C LEU A 252 1.71 36.16 -6.04
N SER A 253 1.61 34.92 -6.42
CA SER A 253 2.37 33.82 -5.86
C SER A 253 2.89 32.96 -7.00
N PRO A 254 4.21 32.80 -7.12
CA PRO A 254 4.80 31.99 -8.17
C PRO A 254 4.48 30.53 -7.98
N THR A 255 4.63 29.78 -9.06
CA THR A 255 4.46 28.34 -9.05
C THR A 255 5.78 27.62 -8.71
N PHE A 256 6.93 28.17 -9.17
CA PHE A 256 8.22 27.50 -9.15
C PHE A 256 9.38 28.34 -8.58
N ASN A 257 9.12 29.48 -7.96
CA ASN A 257 10.17 30.29 -7.35
C ASN A 257 10.06 30.31 -5.82
N TYR A 258 11.19 30.04 -5.15
CA TYR A 258 11.23 30.02 -3.69
C TYR A 258 11.33 31.44 -3.10
N ASN A 259 10.95 31.55 -1.83
CA ASN A 259 11.08 32.80 -1.07
C ASN A 259 12.52 32.93 -0.54
N ASP A 260 13.26 33.84 -1.12
CA ASP A 260 14.68 34.12 -0.78
C ASP A 260 14.89 34.66 0.64
N LYS A 261 13.86 35.27 1.26
CA LYS A 261 13.91 35.70 2.65
C LYS A 261 13.83 34.53 3.63
N LYS A 262 13.05 33.49 3.29
CA LYS A 262 12.90 32.26 4.11
C LYS A 262 14.06 31.30 3.86
N PHE A 263 14.54 31.26 2.63
CA PHE A 263 15.59 30.36 2.15
C PHE A 263 16.70 31.16 1.47
N PRO A 264 17.55 31.86 2.25
CA PRO A 264 18.60 32.70 1.66
C PRO A 264 19.57 31.90 0.78
N ASN A 265 19.78 30.63 1.10
CA ASN A 265 20.52 29.67 0.29
C ASN A 265 19.72 28.37 0.18
N PHE A 266 18.84 28.27 -0.78
CA PHE A 266 17.93 27.13 -0.97
C PHE A 266 18.69 25.83 -1.24
N ILE A 267 19.79 25.89 -2.01
CA ILE A 267 20.64 24.71 -2.30
C ILE A 267 21.28 24.19 -1.00
N GLU A 268 21.76 25.08 -0.12
CA GLU A 268 22.33 24.66 1.15
C GLU A 268 21.27 24.06 2.08
N THR A 269 20.05 24.57 2.05
CA THR A 269 18.93 23.97 2.77
C THR A 269 18.66 22.53 2.27
N ALA A 270 18.60 22.32 0.96
CA ALA A 270 18.44 20.99 0.37
C ALA A 270 19.62 20.06 0.73
N ASN A 271 20.85 20.54 0.65
CA ASN A 271 22.05 19.80 1.04
C ASN A 271 22.03 19.39 2.52
N ASN A 272 21.56 20.28 3.40
CA ASN A 272 21.42 19.97 4.82
C ASN A 272 20.41 18.85 5.05
N ILE A 273 19.26 18.88 4.35
CA ILE A 273 18.26 17.81 4.39
C ILE A 273 18.88 16.48 3.93
N HIS A 274 19.55 16.47 2.79
CA HIS A 274 20.18 15.26 2.24
C HIS A 274 21.31 14.70 3.13
N ARG A 275 22.14 15.56 3.74
CA ARG A 275 23.19 15.12 4.70
C ARG A 275 22.63 14.38 5.91
N ASN A 276 21.37 14.62 6.25
CA ASN A 276 20.66 13.90 7.31
C ASN A 276 19.93 12.63 6.79
N GLY A 277 20.19 12.19 5.57
CA GLY A 277 19.58 10.99 4.98
C GLY A 277 18.12 11.17 4.58
N ILE A 278 17.65 12.41 4.42
CA ILE A 278 16.27 12.76 4.12
C ILE A 278 16.15 13.26 2.68
N TYR A 279 15.15 12.80 1.94
CA TYR A 279 14.83 13.24 0.59
C TYR A 279 13.82 14.38 0.61
N PHE A 280 13.92 15.28 -0.38
CA PHE A 280 13.28 16.57 -0.33
C PHE A 280 12.27 16.78 -1.47
N GLY A 281 11.00 17.01 -1.13
CA GLY A 281 9.94 17.32 -2.07
C GLY A 281 9.29 18.70 -1.83
N LEU A 282 8.67 19.24 -2.87
CA LEU A 282 7.90 20.47 -2.82
C LEU A 282 6.48 20.26 -3.32
N THR A 283 5.52 20.91 -2.64
CA THR A 283 4.15 21.04 -3.15
C THR A 283 4.06 22.24 -4.09
N VAL A 284 3.60 22.01 -5.30
CA VAL A 284 3.39 23.01 -6.34
C VAL A 284 1.91 23.07 -6.69
N ASN A 285 1.34 24.25 -6.74
CA ASN A 285 -0.03 24.46 -7.18
C ASN A 285 -0.05 25.09 -8.59
N PRO A 286 -0.23 24.31 -9.66
CA PRO A 286 -0.23 24.81 -11.03
C PRO A 286 -1.45 25.68 -11.37
N GLN A 287 -2.49 25.72 -10.53
CA GLN A 287 -3.65 26.61 -10.72
C GLN A 287 -3.29 28.10 -10.61
N ASN A 288 -2.18 28.40 -9.92
CA ASN A 288 -1.69 29.77 -9.84
C ASN A 288 -1.20 30.31 -11.20
N GLY A 289 -0.98 29.42 -12.17
CA GLY A 289 -0.38 29.81 -13.46
C GLY A 289 1.09 30.20 -13.32
N ILE A 290 1.70 30.64 -14.40
CA ILE A 290 3.06 31.17 -14.44
C ILE A 290 2.96 32.69 -14.31
N THR A 291 3.64 33.25 -13.30
CA THR A 291 3.51 34.66 -12.89
C THR A 291 4.81 35.42 -13.16
N PRO A 292 4.79 36.78 -13.13
CA PRO A 292 6.00 37.60 -13.24
C PRO A 292 7.11 37.26 -12.25
N LEU A 293 6.78 36.58 -11.14
CA LEU A 293 7.73 36.16 -10.11
C LEU A 293 8.42 34.83 -10.44
N ASP A 294 7.93 34.09 -11.43
CA ASP A 294 8.55 32.83 -11.86
C ASP A 294 9.78 33.07 -12.73
N PRO A 295 10.82 32.21 -12.60
CA PRO A 295 12.01 32.31 -13.45
C PRO A 295 11.65 32.17 -14.93
N GLY A 296 12.20 33.05 -15.78
CA GLY A 296 12.02 33.02 -17.24
C GLY A 296 10.65 33.49 -17.75
N TYR A 297 9.77 33.98 -16.88
CA TYR A 297 8.43 34.46 -17.26
C TYR A 297 8.40 35.37 -18.48
N GLN A 298 9.27 36.42 -18.55
CA GLN A 298 9.30 37.37 -19.67
C GLN A 298 9.59 36.68 -21.01
N ASN A 299 10.49 35.69 -21.01
CA ASN A 299 10.81 34.94 -22.22
C ASN A 299 9.60 34.14 -22.71
N LEU A 300 8.89 33.51 -21.80
CA LEU A 300 7.67 32.78 -22.14
C LEU A 300 6.57 33.70 -22.64
N LYS A 301 6.33 34.79 -21.94
CA LYS A 301 5.32 35.82 -22.30
C LYS A 301 5.53 36.36 -23.69
N THR A 302 6.78 36.72 -24.02
CA THR A 302 7.16 37.18 -25.36
C THR A 302 6.96 36.07 -26.42
N LYS A 303 7.38 34.83 -26.14
CA LYS A 303 7.26 33.70 -27.08
C LYS A 303 5.79 33.38 -27.41
N LEU A 304 4.90 33.56 -26.43
CA LEU A 304 3.47 33.29 -26.58
C LEU A 304 2.70 34.50 -27.14
N ASN A 305 3.30 35.68 -27.20
CA ASN A 305 2.61 36.96 -27.44
C ASN A 305 1.42 37.14 -26.46
N GLU A 306 1.60 36.78 -25.20
CA GLU A 306 0.53 36.77 -24.20
C GLU A 306 0.36 38.17 -23.58
N THR A 307 -0.87 38.62 -23.48
CA THR A 307 -1.19 39.93 -22.89
C THR A 307 -1.49 39.85 -21.40
N LYS A 308 -1.97 38.68 -20.93
CA LYS A 308 -2.30 38.47 -19.52
C LYS A 308 -1.05 38.51 -18.64
N GLU A 309 -1.24 39.00 -17.42
CA GLU A 309 -0.17 39.02 -16.41
C GLU A 309 0.15 37.60 -15.90
N ILE A 310 -0.87 36.74 -15.75
CA ILE A 310 -0.71 35.35 -15.33
C ILE A 310 -0.95 34.45 -16.55
N ILE A 311 0.02 33.62 -16.89
CA ILE A 311 -0.08 32.66 -17.98
C ILE A 311 -0.61 31.33 -17.41
N PRO A 312 -1.84 30.92 -17.77
CA PRO A 312 -2.38 29.64 -17.32
C PRO A 312 -1.53 28.45 -17.80
N ILE A 313 -1.32 27.45 -16.95
CA ILE A 313 -0.64 26.21 -17.37
C ILE A 313 -1.63 25.39 -18.20
N ASN A 314 -1.50 25.53 -19.52
CA ASN A 314 -2.27 24.77 -20.49
C ASN A 314 -1.45 23.56 -20.99
N VAL A 315 -1.81 22.38 -20.53
CA VAL A 315 -1.13 21.11 -20.86
C VAL A 315 -1.27 20.69 -22.33
N TYR A 316 -2.13 21.32 -23.10
CA TYR A 316 -2.27 21.10 -24.54
C TYR A 316 -1.42 22.06 -25.38
N ASN A 317 -0.76 23.04 -24.75
CA ASN A 317 0.15 23.97 -25.42
C ASN A 317 1.61 23.51 -25.27
N ASN A 318 2.21 23.04 -26.38
CA ASN A 318 3.56 22.52 -26.38
C ASN A 318 4.62 23.51 -25.90
N THR A 319 4.44 24.81 -26.17
CA THR A 319 5.38 25.87 -25.73
C THR A 319 5.34 26.01 -24.21
N ILE A 320 4.15 25.94 -23.61
CA ILE A 320 3.99 25.97 -22.15
C ILE A 320 4.54 24.70 -21.52
N LEU A 321 4.26 23.51 -22.07
CA LEU A 321 4.81 22.24 -21.58
C LEU A 321 6.33 22.21 -21.67
N GLU A 322 6.90 22.61 -22.80
CA GLU A 322 8.35 22.71 -22.97
C GLU A 322 8.96 23.63 -21.90
N PHE A 323 8.41 24.82 -21.72
CA PHE A 323 8.90 25.77 -20.72
C PHE A 323 8.76 25.21 -19.30
N LEU A 324 7.62 24.60 -18.96
CA LEU A 324 7.36 24.02 -17.64
C LEU A 324 8.41 22.99 -17.26
N TYR A 325 8.71 22.05 -18.15
CA TYR A 325 9.58 20.92 -17.80
C TYR A 325 11.06 21.16 -18.10
N THR A 326 11.39 21.91 -19.16
CA THR A 326 12.80 22.14 -19.50
C THR A 326 13.39 23.35 -18.79
N TYR A 327 12.54 24.16 -18.16
CA TYR A 327 12.97 25.36 -17.47
C TYR A 327 12.54 25.37 -15.99
N LEU A 328 11.24 25.39 -15.69
CA LEU A 328 10.77 25.57 -14.31
C LEU A 328 11.01 24.34 -13.42
N VAL A 329 10.64 23.15 -13.87
CA VAL A 329 10.90 21.91 -13.11
C VAL A 329 12.39 21.66 -13.02
N GLU A 330 13.15 21.91 -14.09
CA GLU A 330 14.60 21.77 -14.09
C GLU A 330 15.29 22.78 -13.15
N TYR A 331 14.76 23.97 -13.03
CA TYR A 331 15.21 24.96 -12.06
C TYR A 331 15.14 24.43 -10.61
N LEU A 332 14.08 23.70 -10.25
CA LEU A 332 13.96 23.05 -8.96
C LEU A 332 14.88 21.82 -8.82
N ASN A 333 14.98 21.00 -9.87
CA ASN A 333 15.88 19.83 -9.88
C ASN A 333 17.34 20.22 -9.59
N GLN A 334 17.82 21.30 -10.22
CA GLN A 334 19.16 21.82 -9.99
C GLN A 334 19.38 22.37 -8.58
N ARG A 335 18.32 22.56 -7.81
CA ARG A 335 18.34 23.02 -6.41
C ARG A 335 18.17 21.90 -5.40
N GLY A 336 18.26 20.66 -5.85
CA GLY A 336 18.22 19.49 -4.96
C GLY A 336 16.83 18.99 -4.63
N ILE A 337 15.82 19.23 -5.48
CA ILE A 337 14.49 18.67 -5.30
C ILE A 337 14.43 17.26 -5.89
N ASP A 338 13.98 16.30 -5.10
CA ASP A 338 13.91 14.90 -5.49
C ASP A 338 12.57 14.55 -6.17
N PHE A 339 11.47 15.21 -5.79
CA PHE A 339 10.15 15.01 -6.38
C PHE A 339 9.22 16.20 -6.13
N ILE A 340 8.09 16.23 -6.83
CA ILE A 340 7.07 17.27 -6.70
C ILE A 340 5.73 16.63 -6.33
N ASN A 341 4.99 17.28 -5.44
CA ASN A 341 3.57 17.06 -5.23
C ASN A 341 2.77 18.12 -6.00
N PHE A 342 2.03 17.70 -7.01
CA PHE A 342 1.06 18.59 -7.64
C PHE A 342 -0.27 18.57 -6.87
N ASP A 343 -0.54 19.64 -6.14
CA ASP A 343 -1.79 19.83 -5.42
C ASP A 343 -2.82 20.53 -6.30
N ILE A 344 -3.42 19.78 -7.21
CA ILE A 344 -4.44 20.30 -8.13
C ILE A 344 -5.82 19.91 -7.63
N LYS A 345 -6.69 20.89 -7.40
CA LYS A 345 -8.13 20.69 -7.24
C LYS A 345 -8.86 20.69 -8.60
N ALA A 346 -8.19 20.28 -9.66
CA ALA A 346 -8.65 20.48 -11.03
C ALA A 346 -9.93 19.70 -11.32
N GLU A 347 -10.88 20.37 -11.95
CA GLU A 347 -12.05 19.75 -12.60
C GLU A 347 -11.62 18.98 -13.85
N ASP A 348 -10.55 19.39 -14.51
CA ASP A 348 -9.98 18.72 -15.68
C ASP A 348 -9.07 17.55 -15.27
N LYS A 349 -9.68 16.38 -15.16
CA LYS A 349 -9.00 15.11 -14.83
C LYS A 349 -7.95 14.69 -15.88
N ILE A 350 -8.14 15.09 -17.14
CA ILE A 350 -7.20 14.78 -18.23
C ILE A 350 -5.94 15.61 -18.07
N ALA A 351 -6.08 16.92 -17.84
CA ALA A 351 -4.95 17.80 -17.59
C ALA A 351 -4.11 17.32 -16.41
N GLN A 352 -4.76 16.87 -15.34
CA GLN A 352 -4.08 16.33 -14.17
C GLN A 352 -3.29 15.06 -14.48
N PHE A 353 -3.90 14.12 -15.18
CA PHE A 353 -3.22 12.89 -15.60
C PHE A 353 -2.01 13.19 -16.50
N MET A 354 -2.14 14.17 -17.40
CA MET A 354 -1.03 14.61 -18.24
C MET A 354 0.11 15.24 -17.44
N LEU A 355 -0.19 16.08 -16.45
CA LEU A 355 0.85 16.63 -15.55
C LEU A 355 1.56 15.53 -14.77
N MET A 356 0.84 14.51 -14.30
CA MET A 356 1.45 13.33 -13.67
C MET A 356 2.40 12.62 -14.64
N HIS A 357 1.95 12.33 -15.85
CA HIS A 357 2.75 11.67 -16.87
C HIS A 357 4.04 12.45 -17.17
N TYR A 358 3.93 13.71 -17.53
CA TYR A 358 5.09 14.52 -17.93
C TYR A 358 6.06 14.74 -16.76
N THR A 359 5.56 14.96 -15.55
CA THR A 359 6.41 15.12 -14.37
C THR A 359 7.16 13.84 -14.05
N TYR A 360 6.46 12.72 -14.05
CA TYR A 360 7.08 11.42 -13.85
C TYR A 360 8.17 11.13 -14.89
N MET A 361 7.89 11.39 -16.18
CA MET A 361 8.85 11.21 -17.26
C MET A 361 10.05 12.14 -17.14
N ASN A 362 9.85 13.38 -16.70
CA ASN A 362 10.94 14.32 -16.46
C ASN A 362 11.87 13.87 -15.32
N PHE A 363 11.33 13.40 -14.20
CA PHE A 363 12.15 12.92 -13.08
C PHE A 363 12.92 11.64 -13.40
N LYS A 364 12.44 10.82 -14.31
CA LYS A 364 13.15 9.60 -14.75
C LYS A 364 13.89 9.76 -16.09
N LYS A 365 14.16 10.98 -16.55
CA LYS A 365 14.75 11.28 -17.89
C LYS A 365 16.09 10.61 -18.14
N ASP A 366 16.81 10.27 -17.09
CA ASP A 366 18.04 9.50 -17.12
C ASP A 366 17.97 8.31 -16.15
N ALA A 367 18.94 7.42 -16.22
CA ALA A 367 18.96 6.23 -15.37
C ALA A 367 19.32 6.54 -13.90
N SER A 368 19.81 7.74 -13.57
CA SER A 368 20.32 8.08 -12.24
C SER A 368 19.23 8.16 -11.17
N ARG A 369 17.98 8.34 -11.58
CA ARG A 369 16.85 8.35 -10.64
C ARG A 369 15.57 7.70 -11.21
N ARG A 370 14.69 7.28 -10.28
CA ARG A 370 13.32 6.86 -10.60
C ARG A 370 12.39 8.05 -10.59
N GLY A 371 11.37 8.00 -11.46
CA GLY A 371 10.28 8.95 -11.38
C GLY A 371 9.51 8.78 -10.08
N LEU A 372 9.25 9.89 -9.41
CA LEU A 372 8.34 9.99 -8.29
C LEU A 372 7.57 11.28 -8.40
N ILE A 373 6.27 11.20 -8.21
CA ILE A 373 5.35 12.33 -8.14
C ILE A 373 4.28 12.02 -7.10
N MET A 374 3.81 13.01 -6.39
CA MET A 374 2.57 12.87 -5.63
C MET A 374 1.48 13.72 -6.29
N SER A 375 0.27 13.18 -6.42
CA SER A 375 -0.84 13.89 -7.07
C SER A 375 -2.19 13.45 -6.52
N ARG A 376 -3.18 14.39 -6.55
CA ARG A 376 -4.59 14.10 -6.27
C ARG A 376 -5.30 13.53 -7.48
N ASN A 377 -6.45 12.90 -7.24
CA ASN A 377 -7.41 12.45 -8.27
C ASN A 377 -6.75 11.79 -9.48
N PRO A 378 -5.88 10.80 -9.25
CA PRO A 378 -5.05 10.27 -10.32
C PRO A 378 -5.86 9.49 -11.38
N GLY A 379 -6.99 8.90 -11.02
CA GLY A 379 -7.80 8.11 -11.94
C GLY A 379 -7.27 6.71 -12.22
N ILE A 380 -7.97 5.98 -13.06
CA ILE A 380 -7.54 4.63 -13.51
C ILE A 380 -6.24 4.70 -14.31
N ALA A 381 -5.45 3.63 -14.29
CA ALA A 381 -4.13 3.51 -14.92
C ALA A 381 -3.02 4.41 -14.33
N SER A 382 -3.25 5.07 -13.21
CA SER A 382 -2.26 5.91 -12.53
C SER A 382 -1.19 5.13 -11.73
N HIS A 383 -1.34 3.82 -11.57
CA HIS A 383 -0.30 2.95 -10.97
C HIS A 383 1.07 3.11 -11.66
N ARG A 384 1.10 3.63 -12.89
CA ARG A 384 2.35 3.98 -13.60
C ARG A 384 3.12 5.11 -12.95
N TYR A 385 2.44 5.99 -12.22
CA TYR A 385 2.97 7.25 -11.71
C TYR A 385 2.76 7.38 -10.19
N PRO A 386 3.56 6.66 -9.37
CA PRO A 386 3.45 6.79 -7.92
C PRO A 386 3.88 8.19 -7.48
N ILE A 387 3.25 8.79 -6.50
CA ILE A 387 2.33 8.35 -5.46
C ILE A 387 0.99 9.06 -5.64
N MET A 388 -0.07 8.44 -5.12
CA MET A 388 -1.41 9.03 -5.15
C MET A 388 -1.77 9.60 -3.78
N TYR A 389 -2.32 10.81 -3.75
CA TYR A 389 -2.79 11.46 -2.54
C TYR A 389 -4.30 11.28 -2.39
N SER A 390 -4.73 10.73 -1.26
CA SER A 390 -6.15 10.44 -1.01
C SER A 390 -7.03 11.66 -0.71
N GLY A 391 -6.43 12.84 -0.59
CA GLY A 391 -7.14 14.09 -0.33
C GLY A 391 -7.11 14.55 1.13
N VAL A 392 -7.62 15.75 1.37
CA VAL A 392 -7.71 16.37 2.69
C VAL A 392 -8.72 15.64 3.57
N THR A 393 -8.31 15.33 4.80
CA THR A 393 -9.11 14.53 5.73
C THR A 393 -9.39 15.28 7.03
N GLU A 394 -10.55 14.98 7.63
CA GLU A 394 -10.89 15.43 8.96
C GLU A 394 -10.14 14.64 10.04
N VAL A 395 -9.72 15.31 11.13
CA VAL A 395 -9.13 14.67 12.32
C VAL A 395 -10.25 13.95 13.09
N SER A 396 -10.58 12.74 12.69
CA SER A 396 -11.73 12.02 13.27
C SER A 396 -11.60 10.50 13.18
N TRP A 397 -12.27 9.81 14.12
CA TRP A 397 -12.43 8.35 14.09
C TRP A 397 -13.19 7.87 12.84
N LYS A 398 -14.11 8.70 12.33
CA LYS A 398 -14.86 8.40 11.09
C LYS A 398 -13.92 8.31 9.90
N THR A 399 -12.98 9.22 9.78
CA THR A 399 -11.94 9.19 8.73
C THR A 399 -11.07 7.96 8.92
N LEU A 400 -10.53 7.74 10.12
CA LEU A 400 -9.67 6.59 10.41
C LEU A 400 -10.33 5.26 10.03
N LYS A 401 -11.63 5.12 10.32
CA LYS A 401 -12.41 3.92 10.00
C LYS A 401 -12.49 3.64 8.49
N TYR A 402 -12.45 4.68 7.68
CA TYR A 402 -12.58 4.57 6.23
C TYR A 402 -11.27 4.24 5.51
N LEU A 403 -10.11 4.61 6.06
CA LEU A 403 -8.81 4.48 5.40
C LEU A 403 -8.42 3.03 5.04
N PRO A 404 -8.63 2.01 5.90
CA PRO A 404 -8.35 0.63 5.52
C PRO A 404 -9.18 0.18 4.30
N PHE A 405 -10.48 0.48 4.30
CA PHE A 405 -11.36 0.19 3.17
C PHE A 405 -10.91 0.90 1.89
N TYR A 406 -10.44 2.14 1.99
CA TYR A 406 -9.91 2.88 0.85
C TYR A 406 -8.72 2.16 0.21
N ASN A 407 -7.72 1.76 1.02
CA ASN A 407 -6.57 1.01 0.55
C ASN A 407 -6.97 -0.33 -0.09
N ILE A 408 -7.87 -1.06 0.55
CA ILE A 408 -8.35 -2.36 0.09
C ILE A 408 -9.08 -2.22 -1.24
N SER A 409 -10.03 -1.27 -1.36
CA SER A 409 -10.80 -1.06 -2.58
C SER A 409 -9.94 -0.60 -3.75
N SER A 410 -8.85 0.14 -3.49
CA SER A 410 -7.90 0.55 -4.52
C SER A 410 -7.17 -0.64 -5.15
N SER A 411 -6.96 -1.71 -4.39
CA SER A 411 -6.33 -2.93 -4.91
C SER A 411 -7.20 -3.62 -5.97
N ASN A 412 -8.52 -3.42 -5.95
CA ASN A 412 -9.44 -3.93 -6.96
C ASN A 412 -9.21 -3.37 -8.38
N ILE A 413 -8.41 -2.32 -8.49
CA ILE A 413 -8.01 -1.69 -9.75
C ILE A 413 -6.48 -1.61 -9.89
N GLY A 414 -5.75 -2.36 -9.10
CA GLY A 414 -4.30 -2.44 -9.18
C GLY A 414 -3.55 -1.20 -8.69
N LEU A 415 -4.15 -0.36 -7.86
CA LEU A 415 -3.51 0.81 -7.27
C LEU A 415 -2.99 0.50 -5.87
N THR A 416 -1.71 0.72 -5.63
CA THR A 416 -1.06 0.39 -4.34
C THR A 416 -0.60 1.63 -3.58
N TRP A 417 0.08 2.58 -4.22
CA TRP A 417 0.86 3.62 -3.53
C TRP A 417 0.02 4.84 -3.11
N TRP A 418 -0.94 4.63 -2.21
CA TRP A 418 -1.74 5.69 -1.61
C TRP A 418 -1.04 6.32 -0.41
N SER A 419 -1.07 7.66 -0.36
CA SER A 419 -0.62 8.47 0.77
C SER A 419 -1.82 9.15 1.43
N HIS A 420 -2.09 8.77 2.68
CA HIS A 420 -3.09 9.41 3.53
C HIS A 420 -2.46 10.49 4.41
N ASP A 421 -3.28 11.40 4.94
CA ASP A 421 -2.87 12.32 5.99
C ASP A 421 -2.89 11.61 7.34
N ILE A 422 -1.74 11.08 7.77
CA ILE A 422 -1.63 10.38 9.05
C ILE A 422 -1.75 11.39 10.19
N GLY A 423 -2.81 11.22 10.99
CA GLY A 423 -3.27 12.13 12.04
C GLY A 423 -4.48 12.98 11.62
N GLY A 424 -4.89 12.95 10.35
CA GLY A 424 -5.88 13.83 9.77
C GLY A 424 -5.30 15.20 9.38
N TYR A 425 -5.91 15.90 8.43
CA TYR A 425 -5.37 17.15 7.90
C TYR A 425 -5.91 18.40 8.61
N GLU A 426 -7.23 18.54 8.69
CA GLU A 426 -7.89 19.72 9.26
C GLU A 426 -9.22 19.38 9.94
N ASN A 427 -9.77 20.34 10.66
CA ASN A 427 -11.04 20.21 11.39
C ASN A 427 -11.02 19.06 12.43
N GLY A 428 -12.18 18.67 12.96
CA GLY A 428 -12.28 17.58 13.93
C GLY A 428 -11.67 17.89 15.29
N THR A 429 -11.21 16.86 15.98
CA THR A 429 -10.69 16.95 17.34
C THR A 429 -9.39 16.18 17.50
N GLU A 430 -8.35 16.85 17.97
CA GLU A 430 -7.07 16.22 18.33
C GLU A 430 -7.25 15.38 19.60
N ASP A 431 -6.87 14.13 19.52
CA ASP A 431 -6.95 13.15 20.60
C ASP A 431 -5.73 12.22 20.55
N ALA A 432 -5.13 11.94 21.71
CA ALA A 432 -3.89 11.17 21.78
C ALA A 432 -4.06 9.71 21.31
N GLU A 433 -5.20 9.09 21.65
CA GLU A 433 -5.50 7.74 21.20
C GLU A 433 -5.74 7.70 19.69
N LEU A 434 -6.55 8.63 19.16
CA LEU A 434 -6.81 8.75 17.73
C LEU A 434 -5.49 8.94 16.95
N TYR A 435 -4.62 9.85 17.41
CA TYR A 435 -3.31 10.07 16.80
C TYR A 435 -2.45 8.79 16.81
N THR A 436 -2.42 8.09 17.94
CA THR A 436 -1.73 6.80 18.08
C THR A 436 -2.24 5.78 17.06
N ARG A 437 -3.55 5.63 16.90
CA ARG A 437 -4.15 4.68 15.95
C ARG A 437 -3.89 5.07 14.48
N TYR A 438 -3.86 6.36 14.17
CA TYR A 438 -3.41 6.82 12.86
C TYR A 438 -1.95 6.43 12.57
N VAL A 439 -1.05 6.61 13.55
CA VAL A 439 0.36 6.23 13.41
C VAL A 439 0.50 4.72 13.18
N GLN A 440 -0.20 3.92 13.96
CA GLN A 440 -0.20 2.46 13.84
C GLN A 440 -0.72 2.00 12.46
N LEU A 441 -1.83 2.58 11.98
CA LEU A 441 -2.32 2.32 10.62
C LEU A 441 -1.29 2.77 9.58
N GLY A 442 -0.63 3.91 9.79
CA GLY A 442 0.39 4.45 8.89
C GLY A 442 1.56 3.47 8.67
N VAL A 443 1.99 2.75 9.71
CA VAL A 443 3.05 1.74 9.60
C VAL A 443 2.70 0.66 8.58
N TYR A 444 1.45 0.23 8.56
CA TYR A 444 0.93 -0.82 7.68
C TYR A 444 0.10 -0.28 6.53
N SER A 445 0.30 0.97 6.16
CA SER A 445 -0.21 1.61 4.94
C SER A 445 0.87 1.67 3.86
N PRO A 446 0.52 1.82 2.58
CA PRO A 446 1.51 1.89 1.51
C PRO A 446 2.52 3.01 1.72
N ILE A 447 2.07 4.23 2.00
CA ILE A 447 2.92 5.40 2.32
C ILE A 447 2.56 5.92 3.71
N PHE A 448 3.58 6.15 4.53
CA PHE A 448 3.42 6.72 5.86
C PHE A 448 3.82 8.20 5.86
N ARG A 449 2.86 9.10 5.81
CA ARG A 449 3.11 10.54 5.77
C ARG A 449 2.35 11.26 6.88
N PHE A 450 3.10 11.79 7.87
CA PHE A 450 2.55 12.78 8.80
C PHE A 450 2.14 14.02 8.02
N SER A 451 0.88 14.45 8.17
CA SER A 451 0.37 15.60 7.45
C SER A 451 -0.65 16.36 8.26
N SER A 452 -0.65 17.67 8.14
CA SER A 452 -1.73 18.52 8.62
C SER A 452 -1.67 19.90 7.98
N LYS A 453 -2.79 20.61 8.06
CA LYS A 453 -2.84 22.05 7.89
C LYS A 453 -1.92 22.74 8.92
N GLU A 454 -1.55 23.97 8.62
CA GLU A 454 -0.86 24.85 9.57
C GLU A 454 -1.62 25.06 10.88
N GLY A 455 -0.91 25.32 11.95
CA GLY A 455 -1.47 25.72 13.23
C GLY A 455 -0.95 24.91 14.41
N ARG A 456 -0.70 25.62 15.50
CA ARG A 456 -0.11 25.04 16.73
C ARG A 456 -0.95 23.95 17.37
N TYR A 457 -2.24 23.89 17.09
CA TYR A 457 -3.16 22.92 17.67
C TYR A 457 -3.30 21.65 16.83
N TYR A 458 -2.82 21.63 15.57
CA TYR A 458 -2.67 20.40 14.80
C TYR A 458 -1.35 19.73 15.18
N LYS A 459 -1.41 18.81 16.16
CA LYS A 459 -0.24 18.21 16.80
C LYS A 459 0.24 16.98 15.99
N ARG A 460 1.05 17.21 14.95
CA ARG A 460 1.70 16.10 14.23
C ARG A 460 3.08 15.81 14.79
N GLU A 461 3.70 16.79 15.44
CA GLU A 461 5.00 16.65 16.08
C GLU A 461 4.87 15.73 17.32
N PRO A 462 5.56 14.55 17.33
CA PRO A 462 5.45 13.58 18.42
C PRO A 462 5.75 14.18 19.80
N TRP A 463 6.74 15.07 19.88
CA TRP A 463 7.16 15.75 21.12
C TRP A 463 6.15 16.76 21.68
N LYS A 464 5.05 17.02 21.01
CA LYS A 464 3.93 17.85 21.51
C LYS A 464 2.85 17.05 22.26
N TRP A 465 3.00 15.73 22.34
CA TRP A 465 2.09 14.84 23.06
C TRP A 465 2.67 14.43 24.43
N ASP A 466 1.88 13.72 25.21
CA ASP A 466 2.33 13.12 26.46
C ASP A 466 3.41 12.05 26.24
N VAL A 467 4.16 11.73 27.30
CA VAL A 467 5.31 10.80 27.23
C VAL A 467 4.93 9.42 26.71
N LYS A 468 3.74 8.90 27.09
CA LYS A 468 3.24 7.60 26.62
C LYS A 468 3.03 7.63 25.12
N THR A 469 2.30 8.63 24.62
CA THR A 469 2.04 8.81 23.19
C THR A 469 3.34 8.98 22.40
N GLN A 470 4.28 9.79 22.91
CA GLN A 470 5.61 9.93 22.27
C GLN A 470 6.33 8.59 22.16
N GLY A 471 6.35 7.79 23.23
CA GLY A 471 6.98 6.47 23.24
C GLY A 471 6.37 5.54 22.19
N ILE A 472 5.04 5.48 22.12
CA ILE A 472 4.36 4.65 21.13
C ILE A 472 4.66 5.11 19.68
N VAL A 473 4.63 6.41 19.41
CA VAL A 473 4.93 6.96 18.09
C VAL A 473 6.38 6.67 17.69
N LYS A 474 7.33 6.82 18.63
CA LYS A 474 8.72 6.43 18.41
C LYS A 474 8.83 4.95 18.01
N ASP A 475 8.23 4.06 18.79
CA ASP A 475 8.31 2.62 18.53
C ASP A 475 7.74 2.25 17.16
N TYR A 476 6.56 2.76 16.82
CA TYR A 476 5.90 2.43 15.54
C TYR A 476 6.59 3.06 14.32
N THR A 477 7.12 4.26 14.42
CA THR A 477 7.92 4.85 13.33
C THR A 477 9.22 4.07 13.10
N ARG A 478 9.85 3.58 14.17
CA ARG A 478 11.01 2.69 14.07
C ARG A 478 10.61 1.33 13.48
N VAL A 479 9.47 0.75 13.84
CA VAL A 479 8.94 -0.46 13.19
C VAL A 479 8.78 -0.25 11.68
N ARG A 480 8.25 0.90 11.23
CA ARG A 480 8.14 1.21 9.80
C ARG A 480 9.49 1.19 9.10
N HIS A 481 10.50 1.85 9.65
CA HIS A 481 11.84 1.86 9.07
C HIS A 481 12.51 0.49 9.10
N ARG A 482 12.30 -0.29 10.15
CA ARG A 482 12.77 -1.67 10.23
C ARG A 482 12.14 -2.58 9.17
N LEU A 483 10.89 -2.36 8.81
CA LEU A 483 10.15 -3.11 7.79
C LEU A 483 10.56 -2.77 6.35
N ILE A 484 11.38 -1.75 6.10
CA ILE A 484 11.73 -1.32 4.73
C ILE A 484 12.29 -2.46 3.87
N PRO A 485 13.20 -3.34 4.32
CA PRO A 485 13.68 -4.46 3.51
C PRO A 485 12.55 -5.39 3.05
N TYR A 486 11.60 -5.66 3.93
CA TYR A 486 10.40 -6.45 3.63
C TYR A 486 9.49 -5.72 2.62
N ILE A 487 9.09 -4.48 2.93
CA ILE A 487 8.18 -3.69 2.09
C ILE A 487 8.80 -3.43 0.71
N TYR A 488 10.12 -3.22 0.64
CA TYR A 488 10.79 -2.97 -0.63
C TYR A 488 10.87 -4.22 -1.51
N SER A 489 11.03 -5.40 -0.91
CA SER A 489 10.92 -6.68 -1.64
C SER A 489 9.51 -6.89 -2.18
N GLU A 490 8.47 -6.53 -1.43
CA GLU A 490 7.09 -6.56 -1.89
C GLU A 490 6.83 -5.51 -2.99
N ALA A 491 7.45 -4.32 -2.91
CA ALA A 491 7.39 -3.30 -3.96
C ALA A 491 8.01 -3.79 -5.28
N TYR A 492 9.10 -4.55 -5.19
CA TYR A 492 9.69 -5.19 -6.36
C TYR A 492 8.75 -6.25 -6.96
N LYS A 493 8.13 -7.09 -6.14
CA LYS A 493 7.11 -8.06 -6.61
C LYS A 493 5.95 -7.34 -7.30
N TYR A 494 5.48 -6.22 -6.75
CA TYR A 494 4.45 -5.41 -7.39
C TYR A 494 4.88 -4.88 -8.74
N SER A 495 6.09 -4.32 -8.86
CA SER A 495 6.58 -3.77 -10.13
C SER A 495 6.85 -4.83 -11.21
N LYS A 496 7.23 -6.03 -10.81
CA LYS A 496 7.61 -7.12 -11.73
C LYS A 496 6.47 -8.06 -12.05
N HIS A 497 5.66 -8.40 -11.05
CA HIS A 497 4.62 -9.43 -11.14
C HIS A 497 3.20 -8.88 -10.94
N GLY A 498 3.03 -7.59 -10.65
CA GLY A 498 1.72 -6.98 -10.42
C GLY A 498 1.07 -7.33 -9.07
N ILE A 499 1.80 -7.95 -8.14
CA ILE A 499 1.26 -8.36 -6.85
C ILE A 499 1.19 -7.16 -5.92
N ASN A 500 -0.02 -6.69 -5.59
CA ASN A 500 -0.24 -5.52 -4.73
C ASN A 500 0.29 -5.74 -3.31
N LEU A 501 0.85 -4.69 -2.69
CA LEU A 501 1.26 -4.69 -1.28
C LEU A 501 0.06 -4.92 -0.34
N ILE A 502 -1.08 -4.29 -0.63
CA ILE A 502 -2.33 -4.50 0.08
C ILE A 502 -3.16 -5.51 -0.71
N LYS A 503 -3.46 -6.65 -0.10
CA LYS A 503 -4.33 -7.66 -0.70
C LYS A 503 -5.57 -7.85 0.17
N PRO A 504 -6.77 -7.62 -0.41
CA PRO A 504 -8.02 -7.82 0.31
C PRO A 504 -8.20 -9.26 0.78
N LEU A 505 -8.81 -9.44 1.95
CA LEU A 505 -9.12 -10.76 2.47
C LEU A 505 -10.08 -11.54 1.56
N TYR A 506 -11.03 -10.85 0.96
CA TYR A 506 -12.04 -11.47 0.09
C TYR A 506 -11.49 -11.99 -1.26
N TYR A 507 -10.23 -11.74 -1.61
CA TYR A 507 -9.65 -12.38 -2.81
C TYR A 507 -9.52 -13.88 -2.61
N ASP A 508 -9.14 -14.30 -1.41
CA ASP A 508 -9.00 -15.71 -1.04
C ASP A 508 -10.27 -16.27 -0.34
N TYR A 509 -11.00 -15.42 0.39
CA TYR A 509 -12.14 -15.78 1.25
C TYR A 509 -13.35 -14.90 0.90
N LYS A 510 -14.05 -15.26 -0.19
CA LYS A 510 -15.16 -14.47 -0.76
C LYS A 510 -16.31 -14.22 0.22
N GLU A 511 -16.53 -15.13 1.16
CA GLU A 511 -17.53 -15.01 2.22
C GLU A 511 -17.31 -13.80 3.15
N THR A 512 -16.10 -13.25 3.17
CA THR A 512 -15.77 -12.09 4.01
C THR A 512 -16.25 -10.76 3.44
N ILE A 513 -16.72 -10.72 2.20
CA ILE A 513 -17.20 -9.49 1.53
C ILE A 513 -18.37 -8.87 2.26
N ASP A 514 -19.32 -9.69 2.69
CA ASP A 514 -20.56 -9.24 3.33
C ASP A 514 -20.42 -9.10 4.86
N GLU A 515 -19.23 -9.39 5.39
CA GLU A 515 -18.95 -9.33 6.83
C GLU A 515 -18.36 -7.96 7.23
N PRO A 516 -19.15 -7.00 7.73
CA PRO A 516 -18.70 -5.64 8.01
C PRO A 516 -17.55 -5.56 9.01
N LEU A 517 -17.42 -6.56 9.91
CA LEU A 517 -16.39 -6.59 10.94
C LEU A 517 -14.99 -6.92 10.38
N TYR A 518 -14.93 -7.69 9.29
CA TYR A 518 -13.66 -8.23 8.75
C TYR A 518 -13.29 -7.68 7.40
N LYS A 519 -14.18 -6.95 6.72
CA LYS A 519 -13.92 -6.40 5.37
C LYS A 519 -12.76 -5.41 5.30
N ASN A 520 -12.30 -4.90 6.43
CA ASN A 520 -11.17 -3.97 6.52
C ASN A 520 -9.86 -4.66 6.89
N GLU A 521 -9.88 -5.98 7.08
CA GLU A 521 -8.68 -6.79 7.27
C GLU A 521 -7.99 -7.04 5.93
N TYR A 522 -6.66 -7.08 5.93
CA TYR A 522 -5.90 -7.23 4.69
C TYR A 522 -4.52 -7.87 4.92
N HIS A 523 -4.04 -8.52 3.87
CA HIS A 523 -2.64 -8.91 3.80
C HIS A 523 -1.78 -7.70 3.46
N PHE A 524 -0.69 -7.51 4.19
CA PHE A 524 0.33 -6.51 3.96
C PHE A 524 1.60 -7.20 3.46
N GLY A 525 1.74 -7.29 2.15
CA GLY A 525 2.70 -8.18 1.50
C GLY A 525 2.33 -9.66 1.64
N SER A 526 3.32 -10.53 1.49
CA SER A 526 3.11 -11.98 1.47
C SER A 526 3.06 -12.62 2.87
N GLU A 527 3.65 -11.98 3.90
CA GLU A 527 3.91 -12.60 5.20
C GLU A 527 3.07 -12.04 6.35
N LEU A 528 2.55 -10.83 6.22
CA LEU A 528 1.82 -10.15 7.31
C LEU A 528 0.33 -10.00 7.00
N PHE A 529 -0.48 -10.06 8.05
CA PHE A 529 -1.91 -9.84 8.03
C PHE A 529 -2.30 -8.80 9.08
N VAL A 530 -3.08 -7.81 8.70
CA VAL A 530 -3.41 -6.64 9.52
C VAL A 530 -4.91 -6.55 9.77
N CYS A 531 -5.29 -6.37 11.03
CA CYS A 531 -6.67 -6.19 11.47
C CYS A 531 -6.83 -4.80 12.12
N PRO A 532 -7.02 -3.72 11.34
CA PRO A 532 -6.90 -2.35 11.84
C PRO A 532 -7.86 -2.00 12.96
N ILE A 533 -7.36 -1.35 14.01
CA ILE A 533 -8.18 -0.76 15.06
C ILE A 533 -8.63 0.64 14.60
N THR A 534 -9.94 0.81 14.47
CA THR A 534 -10.57 2.03 13.95
C THR A 534 -11.65 2.60 14.87
N GLU A 535 -11.76 2.08 16.06
CA GLU A 535 -12.70 2.51 17.08
C GLU A 535 -11.96 2.86 18.39
N PRO A 536 -12.46 3.81 19.18
CA PRO A 536 -11.83 4.17 20.44
C PRO A 536 -11.97 3.05 21.49
N LYS A 537 -11.07 3.06 22.46
CA LYS A 537 -11.10 2.13 23.59
C LYS A 537 -12.25 2.39 24.55
N ASP A 538 -12.68 1.34 25.21
CA ASP A 538 -13.54 1.44 26.38
C ASP A 538 -12.78 2.11 27.54
N LYS A 539 -13.29 3.23 28.04
CA LYS A 539 -12.60 4.05 29.06
C LYS A 539 -12.51 3.37 30.43
N VAL A 540 -13.43 2.44 30.74
CA VAL A 540 -13.45 1.72 32.03
C VAL A 540 -12.45 0.56 31.99
N MET A 541 -12.45 -0.17 30.89
CA MET A 541 -11.56 -1.31 30.66
C MET A 541 -10.14 -0.86 30.25
N ASN A 542 -10.00 0.35 29.71
CA ASN A 542 -8.79 0.90 29.11
C ASN A 542 -8.21 -0.02 28.01
N ARG A 543 -9.11 -0.63 27.24
CA ARG A 543 -8.80 -1.53 26.12
C ARG A 543 -9.78 -1.30 24.98
N VAL A 544 -9.31 -1.51 23.76
CA VAL A 544 -10.20 -1.73 22.62
C VAL A 544 -10.62 -3.19 22.63
N LEU A 545 -11.93 -3.44 22.65
CA LEU A 545 -12.48 -4.75 22.34
C LEU A 545 -12.58 -4.86 20.84
N HIS A 546 -11.77 -5.73 20.23
CA HIS A 546 -11.68 -5.86 18.79
C HIS A 546 -12.06 -7.28 18.34
N ARG A 547 -12.86 -7.38 17.30
CA ARG A 547 -13.23 -8.65 16.68
C ARG A 547 -12.46 -8.82 15.39
N ILE A 548 -11.82 -9.97 15.25
CA ILE A 548 -10.99 -10.31 14.09
C ILE A 548 -11.36 -11.69 13.57
N TYR A 549 -11.13 -11.89 12.28
CA TYR A 549 -11.17 -13.19 11.63
C TYR A 549 -9.77 -13.54 11.12
N LEU A 550 -9.23 -14.66 11.58
CA LEU A 550 -7.99 -15.20 11.04
C LEU A 550 -8.32 -16.35 10.10
N PRO A 551 -7.90 -16.28 8.83
CA PRO A 551 -8.13 -17.33 7.84
C PRO A 551 -7.54 -18.68 8.28
N GLU A 552 -7.88 -19.75 7.57
CA GLU A 552 -7.34 -21.09 7.84
C GLU A 552 -5.80 -21.11 7.87
N GLY A 553 -5.24 -21.95 8.72
CA GLY A 553 -3.82 -22.08 8.98
C GLY A 553 -3.45 -21.72 10.42
N THR A 554 -2.19 -21.45 10.66
CA THR A 554 -1.69 -20.99 11.94
C THR A 554 -1.11 -19.61 11.79
N TRP A 555 -1.43 -18.74 12.73
CA TRP A 555 -1.00 -17.34 12.77
C TRP A 555 -0.28 -17.05 14.08
N TYR A 556 0.58 -16.08 14.06
CA TYR A 556 1.34 -15.64 15.23
C TYR A 556 1.21 -14.12 15.34
N ASP A 557 0.86 -13.63 16.52
CA ASP A 557 0.92 -12.20 16.79
C ASP A 557 2.35 -11.68 16.53
N PHE A 558 2.47 -10.70 15.65
CA PHE A 558 3.78 -10.21 15.17
C PHE A 558 4.60 -9.56 16.29
N LYS A 559 3.93 -8.92 17.28
CA LYS A 559 4.59 -8.29 18.42
C LYS A 559 5.01 -9.32 19.47
N THR A 560 4.10 -10.19 19.89
CA THR A 560 4.31 -11.08 21.04
C THR A 560 4.77 -12.50 20.68
N GLY A 561 4.57 -12.93 19.43
CA GLY A 561 4.83 -14.31 19.02
C GLY A 561 3.80 -15.34 19.47
N LYS A 562 2.71 -14.91 20.15
CA LYS A 562 1.64 -15.82 20.59
C LYS A 562 0.92 -16.46 19.39
N LYS A 563 0.63 -17.73 19.50
CA LYS A 563 -0.01 -18.56 18.47
C LYS A 563 -1.53 -18.39 18.45
N PHE A 564 -2.08 -18.28 17.25
CA PHE A 564 -3.51 -18.21 16.97
C PHE A 564 -3.89 -19.27 15.92
N PRO A 565 -4.60 -20.33 16.27
CA PRO A 565 -5.19 -21.24 15.29
C PRO A 565 -6.16 -20.47 14.36
N GLY A 566 -6.00 -20.62 13.04
CA GLY A 566 -6.85 -19.96 12.07
C GLY A 566 -8.19 -20.63 11.82
N GLY A 567 -8.94 -20.16 10.81
CA GLY A 567 -10.30 -20.58 10.50
C GLY A 567 -11.31 -20.15 11.58
N LYS A 568 -10.98 -19.11 12.36
CA LYS A 568 -11.75 -18.69 13.53
C LYS A 568 -11.93 -17.19 13.65
N ARG A 569 -13.01 -16.83 14.33
CA ARG A 569 -13.25 -15.47 14.82
C ARG A 569 -12.72 -15.35 16.24
N TYR A 570 -12.07 -14.24 16.53
CA TYR A 570 -11.53 -13.94 17.85
C TYR A 570 -12.11 -12.64 18.41
N VAL A 571 -12.29 -12.60 19.71
CA VAL A 571 -12.42 -11.39 20.49
C VAL A 571 -11.08 -11.14 21.16
N THR A 572 -10.51 -9.96 20.95
CA THR A 572 -9.20 -9.56 21.43
C THR A 572 -9.27 -8.21 22.11
N PHE A 573 -8.32 -7.92 23.01
CA PHE A 573 -8.28 -6.70 23.79
C PHE A 573 -6.92 -6.05 23.61
N TYR A 574 -6.91 -4.77 23.20
CA TYR A 574 -5.67 -4.05 22.86
C TYR A 574 -5.51 -2.79 23.66
N LYS A 575 -4.31 -2.60 24.24
CA LYS A 575 -3.82 -1.34 24.81
C LYS A 575 -3.50 -0.34 23.70
N ASP A 576 -3.20 0.92 24.09
CA ASP A 576 -2.80 1.95 23.12
C ASP A 576 -1.52 1.56 22.36
N GLU A 577 -0.58 0.88 23.05
CA GLU A 577 0.69 0.39 22.52
C GLU A 577 0.61 -0.88 21.67
N ASP A 578 -0.57 -1.48 21.55
CA ASP A 578 -0.79 -2.73 20.81
C ASP A 578 -1.56 -2.47 19.52
N TYR A 579 -1.20 -3.23 18.49
CA TYR A 579 -1.89 -3.19 17.19
C TYR A 579 -1.91 -4.59 16.57
N PRO A 580 -3.08 -5.07 16.11
CA PRO A 580 -3.22 -6.44 15.66
C PRO A 580 -2.60 -6.65 14.27
N VAL A 581 -1.41 -7.24 14.28
CA VAL A 581 -0.70 -7.70 13.09
C VAL A 581 -0.25 -9.12 13.35
N TYR A 582 -0.48 -9.98 12.38
CA TYR A 582 -0.21 -11.41 12.48
C TYR A 582 0.74 -11.84 11.37
N ALA A 583 1.69 -12.71 11.71
CA ALA A 583 2.52 -13.40 10.75
C ALA A 583 1.96 -14.79 10.50
N LYS A 584 1.97 -15.22 9.25
CA LYS A 584 1.56 -16.55 8.85
C LYS A 584 2.59 -17.58 9.33
N SER A 585 2.14 -18.80 9.63
CA SER A 585 3.02 -19.94 9.86
C SER A 585 4.05 -20.06 8.73
N GLY A 586 5.31 -20.24 9.10
CA GLY A 586 6.45 -20.29 8.17
C GLY A 586 6.96 -18.94 7.66
N SER A 587 6.38 -17.83 8.08
CA SER A 587 6.81 -16.48 7.62
C SER A 587 8.28 -16.21 7.91
N ILE A 588 8.93 -15.58 6.93
CA ILE A 588 10.29 -15.07 7.01
C ILE A 588 10.24 -13.57 6.77
N ILE A 589 10.56 -12.77 7.79
CA ILE A 589 10.43 -11.33 7.72
C ILE A 589 11.79 -10.67 7.93
N PRO A 590 12.42 -10.17 6.85
CA PRO A 590 13.67 -9.43 6.95
C PRO A 590 13.39 -8.00 7.45
N LEU A 591 14.11 -7.58 8.48
CA LEU A 591 14.01 -6.29 9.13
C LEU A 591 15.38 -5.62 9.19
N ALA A 592 15.44 -4.33 8.93
CA ALA A 592 16.64 -3.54 9.20
C ALA A 592 16.81 -3.36 10.73
N ILE A 593 18.05 -3.42 11.22
CA ILE A 593 18.40 -2.88 12.52
C ILE A 593 18.84 -1.44 12.26
N ILE A 594 18.16 -0.48 12.87
CA ILE A 594 18.38 0.94 12.63
C ILE A 594 19.78 1.34 13.06
N ASP A 595 20.49 2.05 12.19
CA ASP A 595 21.79 2.66 12.51
C ASP A 595 21.56 3.87 13.42
N GLU A 596 22.00 3.78 14.67
CA GLU A 596 21.86 4.86 15.67
C GLU A 596 22.65 6.13 15.28
N ASN A 597 23.66 6.02 14.44
CA ASN A 597 24.40 7.19 13.93
C ASN A 597 23.66 7.88 12.78
N ASN A 598 22.80 7.14 12.05
CA ASN A 598 21.99 7.66 10.96
C ASN A 598 20.62 7.01 10.94
N ILE A 599 19.75 7.41 11.88
CA ILE A 599 18.42 6.82 12.08
C ILE A 599 17.50 6.96 10.86
N ASN A 600 17.76 7.93 10.00
CA ASN A 600 16.99 8.21 8.79
C ASN A 600 17.39 7.34 7.59
N SER A 601 18.50 6.61 7.70
CA SER A 601 19.03 5.81 6.60
C SER A 601 18.04 4.75 6.15
N VAL A 602 17.83 4.69 4.85
CA VAL A 602 17.04 3.65 4.16
C VAL A 602 17.92 2.81 3.23
N LEU A 603 19.23 2.92 3.35
CA LEU A 603 20.18 2.13 2.58
C LEU A 603 20.11 0.64 2.95
N PRO A 604 20.65 -0.27 2.12
CA PRO A 604 20.79 -1.67 2.48
C PRO A 604 21.52 -1.80 3.85
N PRO A 605 20.89 -2.41 4.87
CA PRO A 605 21.40 -2.36 6.23
C PRO A 605 22.66 -3.22 6.42
N LYS A 606 23.60 -2.74 7.24
CA LYS A 606 24.76 -3.54 7.70
C LYS A 606 24.35 -4.58 8.73
N LYS A 607 23.30 -4.29 9.51
CA LYS A 607 22.74 -5.18 10.53
C LYS A 607 21.31 -5.52 10.18
N MET A 608 20.99 -6.80 10.11
CA MET A 608 19.67 -7.26 9.71
C MET A 608 19.13 -8.28 10.71
N GLU A 609 17.87 -8.12 11.09
CA GLU A 609 17.12 -9.11 11.83
C GLU A 609 16.25 -9.93 10.86
N ILE A 610 16.32 -11.24 10.96
CA ILE A 610 15.43 -12.16 10.23
C ILE A 610 14.52 -12.82 11.26
N GLN A 611 13.23 -12.48 11.23
CA GLN A 611 12.24 -13.15 12.06
C GLN A 611 11.67 -14.34 11.31
N VAL A 612 11.63 -15.50 11.99
CA VAL A 612 11.15 -16.77 11.42
C VAL A 612 10.07 -17.33 12.33
N PHE A 613 8.94 -17.68 11.75
CA PHE A 613 7.80 -18.25 12.48
C PHE A 613 7.68 -19.75 12.21
N PRO A 614 7.42 -20.58 13.23
CA PRO A 614 7.38 -22.03 13.03
C PRO A 614 6.12 -22.48 12.27
N GLY A 615 6.05 -23.76 11.94
CA GLY A 615 4.86 -24.47 11.50
C GLY A 615 4.88 -25.01 10.08
N VAL A 616 5.46 -24.32 9.10
CA VAL A 616 5.65 -24.80 7.73
C VAL A 616 6.95 -24.27 7.14
N SER A 617 7.48 -24.99 6.15
CA SER A 617 8.62 -24.51 5.36
C SER A 617 8.21 -23.38 4.42
N ASN A 618 9.12 -22.44 4.17
CA ASN A 618 8.89 -21.29 3.30
C ASN A 618 10.18 -20.86 2.60
N ASN A 619 10.02 -20.08 1.55
CA ASN A 619 11.11 -19.47 0.78
C ASN A 619 10.73 -18.06 0.37
N ILE A 620 11.63 -17.12 0.56
CA ILE A 620 11.47 -15.75 0.09
C ILE A 620 12.71 -15.27 -0.66
N ASN A 621 12.52 -14.24 -1.48
CA ASN A 621 13.61 -13.47 -2.08
C ASN A 621 13.65 -12.07 -1.48
N LEU A 622 14.72 -11.73 -0.79
CA LEU A 622 15.03 -10.39 -0.36
C LEU A 622 15.62 -9.63 -1.56
N TYR A 623 14.93 -8.57 -1.97
CA TYR A 623 15.36 -7.70 -3.06
C TYR A 623 16.07 -6.46 -2.54
N GLU A 624 17.21 -6.14 -3.13
CA GLU A 624 18.00 -4.95 -2.80
C GLU A 624 18.65 -4.35 -4.04
N ASP A 625 18.66 -3.02 -4.11
CA ASP A 625 19.35 -2.22 -5.13
C ASP A 625 19.84 -0.90 -4.52
N ASP A 626 20.24 0.09 -5.31
CA ASP A 626 20.65 1.40 -4.79
C ASP A 626 19.50 2.22 -4.19
N GLY A 627 18.25 1.85 -4.46
CA GLY A 627 17.03 2.48 -3.93
C GLY A 627 16.56 3.73 -4.67
N ILE A 628 17.33 4.28 -5.59
CA ILE A 628 17.05 5.57 -6.23
C ILE A 628 17.14 5.56 -7.75
N SER A 629 18.03 4.76 -8.35
CA SER A 629 18.23 4.75 -9.81
C SER A 629 17.28 3.81 -10.52
N SER A 630 17.17 3.97 -11.84
CA SER A 630 16.44 3.06 -12.72
C SER A 630 17.30 1.89 -13.24
N LEU A 631 18.54 1.79 -12.79
CA LEU A 631 19.52 0.78 -13.23
C LEU A 631 19.08 -0.66 -12.90
N TYR A 632 18.15 -0.84 -11.97
CA TYR A 632 17.55 -2.17 -11.70
C TYR A 632 16.93 -2.79 -12.96
N LYS A 633 16.49 -1.99 -13.93
CA LYS A 633 15.97 -2.47 -15.24
C LYS A 633 17.05 -3.10 -16.11
N GLU A 634 18.30 -2.74 -15.86
CA GLU A 634 19.49 -3.25 -16.52
C GLU A 634 20.20 -4.34 -15.71
N GLY A 635 19.54 -4.85 -14.67
CA GLY A 635 20.07 -5.91 -13.80
C GLY A 635 20.94 -5.42 -12.63
N TYR A 636 20.99 -4.11 -12.34
CA TYR A 636 21.68 -3.57 -11.16
C TYR A 636 20.86 -3.74 -9.89
N TYR A 637 20.71 -4.96 -9.47
CA TYR A 637 20.05 -5.33 -8.21
C TYR A 637 20.60 -6.67 -7.70
N ILE A 638 20.25 -6.98 -6.47
CA ILE A 638 20.63 -8.21 -5.79
C ILE A 638 19.37 -8.92 -5.30
N LEU A 639 19.37 -10.23 -5.43
CA LEU A 639 18.44 -11.14 -4.76
C LEU A 639 19.22 -11.98 -3.77
N THR A 640 18.70 -12.05 -2.53
CA THR A 640 19.14 -13.02 -1.53
C THR A 640 17.99 -13.97 -1.26
N ASN A 641 18.15 -15.20 -1.70
CA ASN A 641 17.15 -16.24 -1.43
C ASN A 641 17.32 -16.75 -0.01
N ILE A 642 16.21 -16.82 0.73
CA ILE A 642 16.16 -17.26 2.12
C ILE A 642 15.21 -18.46 2.21
N ASP A 643 15.76 -19.63 2.49
CA ASP A 643 15.02 -20.87 2.66
C ASP A 643 14.84 -21.19 4.15
N TYR A 644 13.63 -21.48 4.56
CA TYR A 644 13.32 -22.02 5.88
C TYR A 644 12.74 -23.42 5.73
N ASN A 645 13.49 -24.41 6.20
CA ASN A 645 13.06 -25.80 6.25
C ASN A 645 12.60 -26.12 7.67
N TYR A 646 11.29 -26.24 7.83
CA TYR A 646 10.66 -26.54 9.11
C TYR A 646 10.43 -28.04 9.31
N ARG A 647 10.86 -28.52 10.45
CA ARG A 647 10.41 -29.78 11.07
C ARG A 647 10.18 -29.49 12.55
N LYS A 648 9.18 -30.12 13.15
CA LYS A 648 8.77 -29.82 14.54
C LYS A 648 9.92 -29.79 15.55
N ASN A 649 10.93 -30.63 15.34
CA ASN A 649 12.08 -30.77 16.23
C ASN A 649 13.38 -30.23 15.64
N ASN A 650 13.32 -29.64 14.43
CA ASN A 650 14.52 -29.14 13.76
C ASN A 650 14.18 -28.00 12.82
N TYR A 651 14.84 -26.87 12.97
CA TYR A 651 14.73 -25.72 12.08
C TYR A 651 16.04 -25.53 11.33
N THR A 652 15.95 -25.38 10.00
CA THR A 652 17.10 -25.02 9.19
C THR A 652 16.78 -23.77 8.39
N LEU A 653 17.49 -22.69 8.66
CA LEU A 653 17.42 -21.45 7.91
C LEU A 653 18.67 -21.31 7.05
N ILE A 654 18.50 -21.06 5.75
CA ILE A 654 19.58 -20.92 4.79
C ILE A 654 19.43 -19.57 4.08
N LEU A 655 20.40 -18.70 4.26
CA LEU A 655 20.55 -17.50 3.44
C LEU A 655 21.57 -17.83 2.36
N ARG A 656 21.11 -17.88 1.10
CA ARG A 656 21.98 -18.21 -0.04
C ARG A 656 22.91 -17.04 -0.37
N PRO A 657 24.04 -17.28 -1.04
CA PRO A 657 24.87 -16.21 -1.55
C PRO A 657 24.05 -15.22 -2.38
N ILE A 658 24.40 -13.95 -2.31
CA ILE A 658 23.76 -12.92 -3.14
C ILE A 658 23.88 -13.24 -4.63
N GLU A 659 22.79 -13.07 -5.37
CA GLU A 659 22.74 -13.17 -6.84
C GLU A 659 22.54 -11.79 -7.44
N GLY A 660 23.37 -11.38 -8.38
CA GLY A 660 23.29 -10.10 -9.08
C GLY A 660 24.56 -9.28 -9.07
N LYS A 661 24.45 -7.95 -9.12
CA LYS A 661 25.58 -7.03 -9.19
C LYS A 661 26.21 -6.77 -7.82
N THR A 662 27.54 -6.91 -7.74
CA THR A 662 28.31 -6.61 -6.50
C THR A 662 28.36 -5.11 -6.21
N GLY A 663 28.63 -4.76 -4.95
CA GLY A 663 28.81 -3.36 -4.51
C GLY A 663 27.52 -2.60 -4.17
N ILE A 664 26.35 -3.25 -4.27
CA ILE A 664 25.04 -2.67 -3.92
C ILE A 664 24.77 -2.81 -2.42
N VAL A 665 25.17 -3.94 -1.85
CA VAL A 665 24.99 -4.26 -0.42
C VAL A 665 26.35 -4.31 0.27
N PRO A 666 26.39 -4.20 1.61
CA PRO A 666 27.63 -4.40 2.36
C PRO A 666 28.24 -5.77 2.08
N ASP A 667 29.57 -5.84 1.96
CA ASP A 667 30.31 -7.10 1.74
C ASP A 667 30.10 -8.10 2.89
N LYS A 668 29.90 -7.56 4.10
CA LYS A 668 29.58 -8.35 5.31
C LYS A 668 28.41 -7.74 6.05
N ARG A 669 27.62 -8.60 6.65
CA ARG A 669 26.48 -8.23 7.50
C ARG A 669 26.54 -8.93 8.86
N ASP A 670 26.03 -8.23 9.86
CA ASP A 670 25.67 -8.84 11.15
C ASP A 670 24.21 -9.29 11.05
N TYR A 671 23.97 -10.56 11.31
CA TYR A 671 22.61 -11.11 11.33
C TYR A 671 22.16 -11.41 12.75
N LYS A 672 20.91 -11.03 13.03
CA LYS A 672 20.17 -11.44 14.21
C LYS A 672 19.01 -12.32 13.72
N ILE A 673 19.13 -13.62 13.92
CA ILE A 673 18.07 -14.57 13.58
C ILE A 673 17.18 -14.74 14.80
N LYS A 674 15.90 -14.48 14.64
CA LYS A 674 14.90 -14.58 15.70
C LYS A 674 13.86 -15.64 15.36
N PHE A 675 14.01 -16.83 15.95
CA PHE A 675 13.00 -17.88 15.86
C PHE A 675 11.91 -17.58 16.88
N ARG A 676 10.71 -17.28 16.37
CA ARG A 676 9.56 -16.90 17.18
C ARG A 676 8.91 -18.15 17.78
N ASN A 677 8.27 -18.02 18.92
CA ASN A 677 7.58 -19.11 19.61
C ASN A 677 8.46 -20.38 19.80
N THR A 678 9.72 -20.14 20.15
CA THR A 678 10.77 -21.19 20.18
C THR A 678 11.57 -21.11 21.46
N LYS A 679 11.69 -22.24 22.16
CA LYS A 679 12.54 -22.43 23.33
C LYS A 679 14.02 -22.51 22.91
N ARG A 680 14.91 -22.52 23.90
CA ARG A 680 16.32 -22.82 23.68
C ARG A 680 16.44 -24.26 23.11
N PRO A 681 17.00 -24.41 21.90
CA PRO A 681 17.27 -25.74 21.33
C PRO A 681 18.34 -26.47 22.10
N GLU A 682 18.36 -27.79 21.99
CA GLU A 682 19.39 -28.64 22.56
C GLU A 682 20.72 -28.48 21.82
N TYR A 683 20.67 -28.23 20.54
CA TYR A 683 21.84 -27.88 19.73
C TYR A 683 21.58 -26.75 18.78
N VAL A 684 22.64 -25.99 18.49
CA VAL A 684 22.67 -24.93 17.48
C VAL A 684 23.98 -25.07 16.72
N LYS A 685 23.87 -25.04 15.39
CA LYS A 685 25.02 -25.05 14.50
C LYS A 685 24.88 -23.93 13.46
N VAL A 686 25.94 -23.14 13.34
CA VAL A 686 25.98 -22.01 12.39
C VAL A 686 27.19 -22.14 11.49
N ASN A 687 26.95 -22.22 10.19
CA ASN A 687 27.99 -22.34 9.18
C ASN A 687 27.94 -21.20 8.17
N VAL A 688 29.10 -20.69 7.80
CA VAL A 688 29.31 -19.80 6.64
C VAL A 688 30.12 -20.56 5.61
N GLY A 689 29.52 -20.84 4.47
CA GLY A 689 30.05 -21.81 3.49
C GLY A 689 30.25 -23.17 4.13
N ARG A 690 31.51 -23.63 4.25
CA ARG A 690 31.85 -24.93 4.84
C ARG A 690 32.34 -24.82 6.29
N PHE A 691 32.50 -23.64 6.82
CA PHE A 691 33.12 -23.38 8.10
C PHE A 691 32.07 -23.06 9.17
N GLU A 692 32.22 -23.66 10.35
CA GLU A 692 31.49 -23.26 11.54
C GLU A 692 32.03 -21.90 12.03
N VAL A 693 31.12 -20.98 12.41
CA VAL A 693 31.47 -19.63 12.84
C VAL A 693 31.01 -19.36 14.26
N GLU A 694 31.62 -18.36 14.89
CA GLU A 694 31.21 -17.90 16.21
C GLU A 694 29.85 -17.21 16.16
N PHE A 695 29.04 -17.44 17.16
CA PHE A 695 27.73 -16.82 17.33
C PHE A 695 27.38 -16.72 18.83
N THR A 696 26.44 -15.87 19.16
CA THR A 696 25.86 -15.80 20.51
C THR A 696 24.39 -16.15 20.48
N THR A 697 23.88 -16.68 21.60
CA THR A 697 22.47 -17.04 21.73
C THR A 697 21.85 -16.48 22.99
N ARG A 698 20.59 -16.10 22.91
CA ARG A 698 19.77 -15.76 24.07
C ARG A 698 18.31 -16.15 23.85
N CYS A 699 17.57 -16.31 24.94
CA CYS A 699 16.11 -16.42 24.91
C CYS A 699 15.51 -15.11 25.39
N ASP A 700 14.40 -14.73 24.80
CA ASP A 700 13.64 -13.55 25.10
C ASP A 700 12.15 -13.94 25.14
N GLU A 701 11.55 -13.99 26.35
CA GLU A 701 10.19 -14.47 26.58
C GLU A 701 9.84 -15.76 25.81
N SER A 702 9.29 -15.59 24.59
CA SER A 702 8.84 -16.69 23.72
C SER A 702 9.73 -16.91 22.49
N ASP A 703 10.90 -16.31 22.44
CA ASP A 703 11.74 -16.31 21.23
C ASP A 703 13.16 -16.83 21.51
N PHE A 704 13.71 -17.56 20.53
CA PHE A 704 15.11 -17.93 20.52
C PHE A 704 15.88 -17.08 19.53
N ILE A 705 16.95 -16.43 19.99
CA ILE A 705 17.71 -15.44 19.22
C ILE A 705 19.15 -15.92 19.05
N ILE A 706 19.65 -15.82 17.82
CA ILE A 706 21.03 -16.10 17.43
C ILE A 706 21.61 -14.84 16.81
N GLU A 707 22.75 -14.36 17.29
CA GLU A 707 23.46 -13.22 16.73
C GLU A 707 24.77 -13.69 16.11
N ILE A 708 24.97 -13.37 14.83
CA ILE A 708 26.06 -13.84 13.98
C ILE A 708 26.75 -12.63 13.35
N PRO A 709 27.95 -12.26 13.81
CA PRO A 709 28.64 -11.09 13.30
C PRO A 709 29.41 -11.40 12.01
N ASN A 710 29.64 -10.36 11.20
CA ASN A 710 30.57 -10.34 10.07
C ASN A 710 30.39 -11.43 9.00
N VAL A 711 29.15 -11.83 8.70
CA VAL A 711 28.85 -12.83 7.67
C VAL A 711 29.08 -12.25 6.27
N PRO A 712 29.97 -12.83 5.44
CA PRO A 712 30.13 -12.40 4.05
C PRO A 712 28.85 -12.65 3.24
N THR A 713 28.37 -11.63 2.54
CA THR A 713 27.09 -11.70 1.80
C THR A 713 27.18 -12.58 0.54
N ASN A 714 28.38 -12.81 0.05
CA ASN A 714 28.66 -13.71 -1.10
C ASN A 714 28.85 -15.18 -0.69
N GLN A 715 28.63 -15.53 0.58
CA GLN A 715 28.71 -16.91 1.07
C GLN A 715 27.35 -17.33 1.68
N GLN A 716 27.08 -18.62 1.63
CA GLN A 716 25.89 -19.18 2.24
C GLN A 716 26.01 -19.18 3.76
N LEU A 717 25.01 -18.60 4.44
CA LEU A 717 24.81 -18.76 5.87
C LEU A 717 23.78 -19.88 6.11
N THR A 718 24.14 -20.87 6.92
CA THR A 718 23.23 -21.93 7.33
C THR A 718 23.13 -21.95 8.85
N VAL A 719 21.93 -21.83 9.36
CA VAL A 719 21.59 -21.94 10.78
C VAL A 719 20.71 -23.18 10.95
N ASN A 720 21.21 -24.13 11.72
CA ASN A 720 20.47 -25.34 12.09
C ASN A 720 20.36 -25.44 13.61
N CYS A 721 19.14 -25.64 14.10
CA CYS A 721 18.87 -25.81 15.51
C CYS A 721 17.77 -26.84 15.74
N GLY A 722 17.86 -27.61 16.83
CA GLY A 722 16.89 -28.66 17.12
C GLY A 722 16.95 -29.20 18.53
N GLY A 723 15.99 -30.08 18.82
CA GLY A 723 15.77 -30.74 20.11
C GLY A 723 14.41 -31.44 20.17
N GLU A 724 14.12 -32.18 21.22
CA GLU A 724 12.86 -32.95 21.31
C GLU A 724 11.60 -32.08 21.32
N ALA A 725 11.64 -30.88 21.92
CA ALA A 725 10.48 -30.01 22.08
C ALA A 725 10.87 -28.50 22.03
N ILE A 726 11.34 -28.03 20.89
CA ILE A 726 11.81 -26.66 20.73
C ILE A 726 10.69 -25.65 20.53
N GLU A 727 9.52 -26.04 20.01
CA GLU A 727 8.37 -25.15 19.89
C GLU A 727 7.72 -24.92 21.27
N ILE A 728 7.39 -23.67 21.59
CA ILE A 728 6.77 -23.31 22.88
C ILE A 728 5.31 -23.70 22.90
N ASP A 729 4.65 -23.67 21.76
CA ASP A 729 3.22 -23.88 21.58
C ASP A 729 2.34 -22.96 22.47
N ALA A 730 2.80 -21.71 22.64
CA ALA A 730 2.10 -20.69 23.42
C ALA A 730 0.87 -20.19 22.66
N VAL A 731 -0.24 -20.89 22.79
CA VAL A 731 -1.53 -20.47 22.24
C VAL A 731 -2.10 -19.34 23.10
N ARG A 732 -2.57 -18.29 22.47
CA ARG A 732 -3.26 -17.19 23.16
C ARG A 732 -4.53 -17.71 23.84
N LEU A 733 -4.73 -17.37 25.09
CA LEU A 733 -5.91 -17.69 25.88
C LEU A 733 -6.65 -16.40 26.27
N ILE A 734 -7.95 -16.32 26.01
CA ILE A 734 -8.76 -15.13 26.30
C ILE A 734 -8.83 -14.84 27.80
N ASN A 735 -8.74 -15.86 28.65
CA ASN A 735 -8.74 -15.68 30.10
C ASN A 735 -7.48 -14.98 30.60
N GLU A 736 -6.32 -15.17 29.92
CA GLU A 736 -5.10 -14.42 30.22
C GLU A 736 -5.28 -12.93 29.94
N ASP A 737 -5.90 -12.58 28.80
CA ASP A 737 -6.19 -11.20 28.46
C ASP A 737 -7.15 -10.55 29.49
N ILE A 738 -8.16 -11.31 29.96
CA ILE A 738 -9.09 -10.83 30.98
C ILE A 738 -8.41 -10.66 32.34
N ASP A 739 -7.51 -11.57 32.71
CA ASP A 739 -6.72 -11.44 33.94
C ASP A 739 -5.79 -10.23 33.89
N GLU A 740 -5.17 -9.97 32.74
CA GLU A 740 -4.38 -8.76 32.52
C GLU A 740 -5.23 -7.48 32.65
N ILE A 741 -6.46 -7.50 32.14
CA ILE A 741 -7.39 -6.39 32.34
C ILE A 741 -7.65 -6.14 33.83
N ILE A 742 -7.93 -7.20 34.61
CA ILE A 742 -8.14 -7.12 36.05
C ILE A 742 -6.90 -6.55 36.73
N SER A 743 -5.71 -7.05 36.36
CA SER A 743 -4.42 -6.61 36.93
C SER A 743 -4.18 -5.11 36.75
N ASP A 744 -4.52 -4.56 35.59
CA ASP A 744 -4.28 -3.17 35.24
C ASP A 744 -5.30 -2.19 35.87
N LEU A 745 -6.45 -2.67 36.39
CA LEU A 745 -7.46 -1.79 36.97
C LEU A 745 -6.97 -1.08 38.25
N GLN A 746 -7.35 0.18 38.38
CA GLN A 746 -7.08 0.97 39.60
C GLN A 746 -8.19 0.78 40.65
N ILE A 747 -8.21 -0.43 41.21
CA ILE A 747 -9.11 -0.82 42.33
C ILE A 747 -8.29 -1.56 43.39
N GLU A 748 -8.88 -1.71 44.59
CA GLU A 748 -8.24 -2.43 45.70
C GLU A 748 -7.83 -3.85 45.28
N THR A 749 -6.64 -4.29 45.73
CA THR A 749 -6.10 -5.62 45.41
C THR A 749 -7.03 -6.74 45.84
N ASN A 750 -7.62 -6.65 47.03
CA ASN A 750 -8.60 -7.66 47.51
C ASN A 750 -9.84 -7.75 46.61
N LEU A 751 -10.25 -6.63 46.00
CA LEU A 751 -11.36 -6.65 45.05
C LEU A 751 -10.95 -7.33 43.72
N LYS A 752 -9.71 -7.15 43.26
CA LYS A 752 -9.18 -7.85 42.08
C LYS A 752 -9.21 -9.35 42.29
N GLU A 753 -8.67 -9.84 43.42
CA GLU A 753 -8.64 -11.27 43.77
C GLU A 753 -10.05 -11.86 43.83
N GLN A 754 -10.99 -11.18 44.49
CA GLN A 754 -12.37 -11.63 44.59
C GLN A 754 -13.06 -11.65 43.24
N VAL A 755 -12.84 -10.64 42.40
CA VAL A 755 -13.38 -10.61 41.04
C VAL A 755 -12.81 -11.75 40.20
N ALA A 756 -11.49 -11.94 40.20
CA ALA A 756 -10.80 -13.02 39.50
C ALA A 756 -11.36 -14.38 39.95
N SER A 757 -11.46 -14.60 41.27
CA SER A 757 -12.02 -15.87 41.79
C SER A 757 -13.45 -16.15 41.35
N ILE A 758 -14.28 -15.11 41.15
CA ILE A 758 -15.64 -15.26 40.63
C ILE A 758 -15.61 -15.53 39.12
N LEU A 759 -14.86 -14.74 38.37
CA LEU A 759 -14.82 -14.82 36.91
C LEU A 759 -14.28 -16.17 36.45
N PHE A 760 -13.22 -16.68 37.08
CA PHE A 760 -12.56 -17.92 36.72
C PHE A 760 -13.03 -19.16 37.49
N SER A 761 -14.12 -19.07 38.28
CA SER A 761 -14.73 -20.20 39.01
C SER A 761 -15.53 -21.11 38.09
N ASP A 762 -15.91 -22.29 38.59
CA ASP A 762 -16.82 -23.26 37.95
C ASP A 762 -18.30 -22.86 37.93
N LEU A 763 -18.62 -21.70 38.49
CA LEU A 763 -19.99 -21.22 38.56
C LEU A 763 -20.56 -20.98 37.14
N SER A 764 -21.84 -21.29 36.97
CA SER A 764 -22.54 -20.93 35.73
C SER A 764 -22.52 -19.40 35.52
N ILE A 765 -22.53 -18.97 34.25
CA ILE A 765 -22.53 -17.53 33.90
C ILE A 765 -23.62 -16.76 34.64
N ARG A 766 -24.81 -17.35 34.86
CA ARG A 766 -25.88 -16.74 35.63
C ARG A 766 -25.48 -16.51 37.09
N LYS A 767 -24.83 -17.50 37.72
CA LYS A 767 -24.33 -17.36 39.11
C LYS A 767 -23.19 -16.35 39.16
N LYS A 768 -22.24 -16.39 38.26
CA LYS A 768 -21.15 -15.38 38.16
C LYS A 768 -21.71 -13.96 38.08
N ARG A 769 -22.71 -13.73 37.23
CA ARG A 769 -23.39 -12.42 37.11
C ARG A 769 -23.99 -11.96 38.44
N ILE A 770 -24.58 -12.86 39.22
CA ILE A 770 -25.14 -12.54 40.55
C ILE A 770 -24.04 -12.17 41.53
N GLU A 771 -22.96 -12.98 41.60
CA GLU A 771 -21.84 -12.73 42.52
C GLU A 771 -21.12 -11.41 42.20
N ILE A 772 -20.87 -11.12 40.90
CA ILE A 772 -20.28 -9.84 40.48
C ILE A 772 -21.19 -8.64 40.91
N ARG A 773 -22.53 -8.78 40.80
CA ARG A 773 -23.45 -7.72 41.29
C ARG A 773 -23.39 -7.51 42.80
N LYS A 774 -23.16 -8.58 43.55
CA LYS A 774 -23.00 -8.51 45.02
C LYS A 774 -21.72 -7.76 45.43
N MET A 775 -20.70 -7.72 44.57
CA MET A 775 -19.46 -6.98 44.80
C MET A 775 -19.70 -5.47 45.03
N LYS A 776 -20.85 -4.91 44.61
CA LYS A 776 -21.25 -3.55 44.93
C LYS A 776 -21.26 -3.30 46.46
N ARG A 777 -21.70 -4.28 47.25
CA ARG A 777 -21.74 -4.19 48.74
C ARG A 777 -20.33 -4.23 49.33
N LYS A 778 -19.35 -4.70 48.59
CA LYS A 778 -17.93 -4.74 48.99
C LYS A 778 -17.12 -3.54 48.49
N GLY A 779 -17.79 -2.53 47.88
CA GLY A 779 -17.14 -1.30 47.42
C GLY A 779 -16.83 -1.24 45.91
N LEU A 780 -17.11 -2.30 45.14
CA LEU A 780 -16.82 -2.26 43.72
C LEU A 780 -17.78 -1.30 42.99
N ASN A 781 -17.19 -0.36 42.22
CA ASN A 781 -17.94 0.64 41.47
C ASN A 781 -18.86 0.02 40.42
N LYS A 782 -20.03 0.60 40.21
CA LYS A 782 -21.07 0.17 39.27
C LYS A 782 -20.55 0.06 37.82
N LEU A 783 -19.60 0.91 37.41
CA LEU A 783 -18.99 0.87 36.06
C LEU A 783 -18.17 -0.40 35.87
N PHE A 784 -17.33 -0.76 36.86
CA PHE A 784 -16.57 -2.02 36.80
C PHE A 784 -17.49 -3.26 36.83
N ILE A 785 -18.55 -3.21 37.62
CA ILE A 785 -19.54 -4.30 37.61
C ILE A 785 -20.14 -4.50 36.23
N LYS A 786 -20.53 -3.43 35.53
CA LYS A 786 -21.04 -3.54 34.16
C LYS A 786 -19.99 -4.11 33.19
N MET A 787 -18.75 -3.64 33.31
CA MET A 787 -17.64 -4.14 32.53
C MET A 787 -17.40 -5.63 32.75
N PHE A 788 -17.29 -6.09 34.00
CA PHE A 788 -17.10 -7.51 34.30
C PHE A 788 -18.27 -8.39 33.84
N ILE A 789 -19.51 -7.91 33.96
CA ILE A 789 -20.68 -8.62 33.41
C ILE A 789 -20.58 -8.78 31.89
N LYS A 790 -20.06 -7.76 31.18
CA LYS A 790 -19.79 -7.84 29.74
C LYS A 790 -18.67 -8.83 29.44
N LEU A 791 -17.59 -8.82 30.21
CA LEU A 791 -16.46 -9.74 30.04
C LEU A 791 -16.84 -11.20 30.25
N LEU A 792 -17.85 -11.48 31.08
CA LEU A 792 -18.38 -12.86 31.26
C LEU A 792 -18.90 -13.51 29.96
N GLU A 793 -19.22 -12.70 28.95
CA GLU A 793 -19.65 -13.22 27.63
C GLU A 793 -18.48 -13.86 26.86
N TYR A 794 -17.25 -13.55 27.23
CA TYR A 794 -16.05 -13.96 26.51
C TYR A 794 -15.17 -14.93 27.30
N ILE A 795 -15.48 -15.18 28.59
CA ILE A 795 -14.71 -16.12 29.42
C ILE A 795 -14.87 -17.53 28.87
N SER A 796 -13.73 -18.16 28.56
CA SER A 796 -13.68 -19.53 28.13
C SER A 796 -13.72 -20.51 29.31
N GLU A 797 -14.43 -21.60 29.18
CA GLU A 797 -14.42 -22.70 30.17
C GLU A 797 -13.12 -23.53 30.10
N ILE A 798 -12.18 -23.18 29.23
CA ILE A 798 -10.97 -23.98 28.92
C ILE A 798 -9.87 -23.89 29.99
N TRP A 799 -10.04 -23.17 31.11
CA TRP A 799 -9.04 -23.20 32.21
C TRP A 799 -8.78 -24.58 32.82
N TYR A 800 -9.65 -25.53 32.59
CA TYR A 800 -9.62 -26.87 33.20
C TYR A 800 -8.90 -27.95 32.39
N THR A 801 -8.40 -27.64 31.20
CA THR A 801 -7.75 -28.67 30.35
C THR A 801 -6.23 -28.75 30.45
N TYR A 802 -5.63 -28.13 31.46
CA TYR A 802 -4.20 -28.38 31.76
C TYR A 802 -3.94 -29.76 32.43
N SER A 803 -4.98 -30.55 32.68
CA SER A 803 -4.87 -31.97 33.02
C SER A 803 -5.60 -32.83 31.94
N GLY A 804 -5.01 -32.93 30.81
CA GLY A 804 -5.14 -33.97 29.80
C GLY A 804 -6.52 -34.46 29.43
N LEU A 805 -7.26 -33.73 28.62
CA LEU A 805 -8.29 -34.29 27.70
C LEU A 805 -8.77 -33.20 26.71
N SER A 806 -8.53 -33.46 25.42
CA SER A 806 -9.04 -32.60 24.33
C SER A 806 -10.54 -32.83 24.17
N ILE A 807 -11.33 -31.80 24.40
CA ILE A 807 -12.72 -31.80 23.98
C ILE A 807 -12.95 -30.58 23.06
N ASN A 808 -13.26 -30.86 21.78
CA ASN A 808 -13.72 -29.91 20.81
C ASN A 808 -15.11 -29.40 21.19
N LEU A 809 -15.24 -28.16 21.64
CA LEU A 809 -16.51 -27.49 21.81
C LEU A 809 -16.65 -26.36 20.79
N TYR A 810 -17.59 -26.53 19.88
CA TYR A 810 -18.09 -25.51 18.97
C TYR A 810 -18.79 -24.41 19.74
N PHE A 811 -18.32 -23.19 19.66
CA PHE A 811 -19.04 -22.03 20.15
C PHE A 811 -20.03 -21.52 19.11
N LEU A 812 -21.31 -21.69 19.38
CA LEU A 812 -22.41 -20.92 18.80
C LEU A 812 -22.38 -19.52 19.41
N ILE A 813 -22.03 -18.50 18.64
CA ILE A 813 -22.23 -17.11 18.98
C ILE A 813 -23.65 -16.76 18.57
N PRO A 814 -24.51 -16.24 19.46
CA PRO A 814 -25.80 -15.70 19.02
C PRO A 814 -25.55 -14.51 18.08
N THR A 815 -26.31 -14.48 16.99
CA THR A 815 -26.36 -13.45 15.97
C THR A 815 -26.56 -12.03 16.51
#